data_d5ee5964f322910ab4dcbf9733773ca9
#
_entry.id   d5ee5964f322910ab4dcbf9733773ca9
#
_cell.length_a   1.000
_cell.length_b   1.000
_cell.length_c   1.000
_cell.angle_alpha   90.00
_cell.angle_beta   90.00
_cell.angle_gamma   90.00
#
_symmetry.space_group_name_H-M   'P 1'
#
loop_
_entity.id
_entity.type
_entity.pdbx_description
1 polymer ?
#
loop_
_entity_poly.entity_id
_entity_poly.type
_entity_poly.pdbx_seq_one_letter_code
_entity_poly.pdbx_strand_id
1 'polypeptide(L)'
;MHFLSCIIRLLPTERRGYFIDKETHMTKWWHLNSETTARQLETDLHSGLAEQAVAGRREKYGPNQLREQKGRTPLRIFIEQFADFMIWVLIGAALVSGFLKEWVDALAIVAIVILNALMGFVQEHRAERSLQALRKLAAPFSRVIRDGRRVSIPSAELVPGDLVELEAGDNIPADGRIVQHTPNFAVLEASLTGESTPVVKTRLPLEERDIPLADRANMIYMGTSVVSGKGRALIAETGMNTELGRIAGMIQSITRETTPLQKRLEQFGKFIVYACFILVAVVFGLELLRGGKLLDMFLTSVSLAVAAIPEGLPAVVTIALALGVQRMVKRNALIRKLPAVETLGSASVICSDKTGTLTKNEMTVRAVWTSAGLTQIGGIGYDPSGSFSREAGLPPADGDPDLRACLEAGVYCNGAELVQRDGRWIILGDPTEGALLTAAAKAGLTRAGLETQCAFVEEIPFDSERKLMSVIRRAENDGLLTAYVKGAADILLTRCTHLLENGQARLMQKEDRVRIGRIIEQLSNQALRVLAMARRTFEAPPDAWSDETVERDLTFLGLAAMIDPPREEVKEAIAKCRESGIATVMITGDHKMTAVAIARELGFYGEDSRALTGAELDRLSEAEFEKEVERTAVYARVSPEHKLRVVQAWRRRGQVVAMTGDGVNDAPAVKEADIGVAMGITGTDVTKEVSDMIVTDDNFASIVAAVEEGRGIYDNIKKFIHYLLSCNTGEILTMFVASLIGWPVPLFPIQILWVNLVTDGLPALALGMDPVAKDVMARPPRRKDEPIITGRRGRLIIAQGAFIALCALGVFAFVLFVEKEGLGRARTAALFALASSQLFHSLNCRSQRDSLFTLGFFTNMKLIAAIGVSLALQIAILYLPFTQKIFKVEALGPLDLAIVVAVSSFPLWMMELVKRFSRRRREKAEA
;
A
#
# COMPACT_ATOMS: atom_id res chain seq x y z
N MET A 1 -45.82 4.11 7.96
CA MET A 1 -45.02 5.18 7.32
C MET A 1 -45.26 6.58 7.87
N HIS A 2 -46.47 6.95 8.33
CA HIS A 2 -46.70 8.30 8.91
C HIS A 2 -46.18 8.51 10.34
N PHE A 3 -45.97 7.47 11.15
CA PHE A 3 -45.45 7.55 12.52
C PHE A 3 -43.94 7.79 12.58
N LEU A 4 -43.16 7.25 11.61
CA LEU A 4 -41.70 7.52 11.48
C LEU A 4 -41.41 8.97 11.06
N SER A 5 -42.29 9.60 10.30
CA SER A 5 -42.16 11.00 9.92
C SER A 5 -42.32 11.97 11.10
N CYS A 6 -43.01 11.55 12.16
CA CYS A 6 -43.21 12.37 13.37
C CYS A 6 -42.01 12.29 14.34
N ILE A 7 -41.35 11.13 14.46
CA ILE A 7 -40.18 10.97 15.37
C ILE A 7 -38.94 11.65 14.78
N ILE A 8 -38.77 11.66 13.45
CA ILE A 8 -37.69 12.37 12.77
C ILE A 8 -37.86 13.91 12.86
N ARG A 9 -39.07 14.42 13.12
CA ARG A 9 -39.33 15.84 13.34
C ARG A 9 -39.11 16.32 14.77
N LEU A 10 -38.83 15.44 15.72
CA LEU A 10 -38.57 15.77 17.14
C LEU A 10 -37.08 15.83 17.52
N LEU A 11 -36.18 15.64 16.58
CA LEU A 11 -34.77 15.97 16.80
C LEU A 11 -34.58 17.48 16.63
N PRO A 12 -33.93 18.17 17.60
CA PRO A 12 -33.73 19.60 17.49
C PRO A 12 -32.95 19.95 16.24
N THR A 13 -33.64 20.60 15.30
CA THR A 13 -33.04 21.31 14.19
C THR A 13 -32.32 22.54 14.76
N GLU A 14 -31.11 22.38 15.26
CA GLU A 14 -30.18 23.49 15.29
C GLU A 14 -29.74 23.84 13.86
N ARG A 15 -30.69 24.32 13.11
CA ARG A 15 -30.49 25.05 11.86
C ARG A 15 -31.27 26.35 11.91
N ARG A 16 -30.81 27.25 12.76
CA ARG A 16 -31.10 28.70 12.60
C ARG A 16 -29.91 29.49 13.12
N GLY A 17 -29.23 30.13 12.21
CA GLY A 17 -28.37 31.25 12.54
C GLY A 17 -26.89 31.00 12.30
N TYR A 18 -26.44 30.94 11.08
CA TYR A 18 -25.18 31.50 10.61
C TYR A 18 -25.19 31.58 9.07
N PHE A 19 -26.28 32.13 8.51
CA PHE A 19 -26.14 32.93 7.30
C PHE A 19 -25.89 34.38 7.79
N ILE A 20 -24.67 34.62 8.16
CA ILE A 20 -24.15 35.97 8.19
C ILE A 20 -23.75 36.24 6.76
N ASP A 21 -24.56 37.08 6.10
CA ASP A 21 -24.17 37.96 5.00
C ASP A 21 -22.91 38.73 5.46
N LYS A 22 -21.76 38.15 5.22
CA LYS A 22 -20.50 38.83 5.10
C LYS A 22 -20.09 38.59 3.65
N GLU A 23 -20.42 39.53 2.80
CA GLU A 23 -19.52 39.93 1.73
C GLU A 23 -18.19 40.32 2.42
N THR A 24 -17.43 39.33 2.83
CA THR A 24 -16.04 39.50 3.21
C THR A 24 -15.35 39.88 1.91
N HIS A 25 -14.95 41.13 1.80
CA HIS A 25 -14.03 41.60 0.79
C HIS A 25 -12.82 40.71 0.79
N MET A 26 -12.84 39.67 -0.09
CA MET A 26 -11.72 38.81 -0.30
C MET A 26 -10.56 39.63 -0.81
N THR A 27 -9.44 39.58 -0.13
CA THR A 27 -8.20 40.19 -0.61
C THR A 27 -7.86 39.55 -1.96
N LYS A 28 -7.81 40.34 -3.03
CA LYS A 28 -7.46 39.88 -4.37
C LYS A 28 -5.93 39.76 -4.46
N TRP A 29 -5.34 38.72 -3.90
CA TRP A 29 -3.90 38.51 -3.78
C TRP A 29 -3.13 38.57 -5.09
N TRP A 30 -3.76 38.22 -6.21
CA TRP A 30 -3.16 38.27 -7.55
C TRP A 30 -2.94 39.68 -8.07
N HIS A 31 -3.62 40.67 -7.53
CA HIS A 31 -3.46 42.07 -7.91
C HIS A 31 -2.32 42.76 -7.16
N LEU A 32 -1.88 42.20 -6.04
CA LEU A 32 -0.84 42.77 -5.19
C LEU A 32 0.56 42.34 -5.68
N ASN A 33 1.55 43.23 -5.52
CA ASN A 33 2.94 42.86 -5.69
C ASN A 33 3.44 42.06 -4.46
N SER A 34 4.58 41.36 -4.60
CA SER A 34 5.12 40.50 -3.56
C SER A 34 5.39 41.22 -2.24
N GLU A 35 5.88 42.47 -2.28
CA GLU A 35 6.17 43.26 -1.08
C GLU A 35 4.88 43.67 -0.33
N THR A 36 3.85 44.09 -1.06
CA THR A 36 2.57 44.44 -0.45
C THR A 36 1.90 43.23 0.15
N THR A 37 1.97 42.08 -0.55
CA THR A 37 1.47 40.80 -0.03
C THR A 37 2.17 40.39 1.26
N ALA A 38 3.50 40.52 1.32
CA ALA A 38 4.27 40.23 2.51
C ALA A 38 3.90 41.16 3.69
N ARG A 39 3.72 42.45 3.44
CA ARG A 39 3.28 43.40 4.47
C ARG A 39 1.88 43.09 5.00
N GLN A 40 0.93 42.74 4.11
CA GLN A 40 -0.43 42.38 4.55
C GLN A 40 -0.47 41.07 5.32
N LEU A 41 0.44 40.14 5.01
CA LEU A 41 0.59 38.88 5.71
C LEU A 41 1.55 38.97 6.90
N GLU A 42 2.07 40.20 7.19
CA GLU A 42 3.02 40.43 8.31
C GLU A 42 4.18 39.44 8.32
N THR A 43 4.81 39.22 7.18
CA THR A 43 5.92 38.27 6.98
C THR A 43 7.04 38.90 6.14
N ASP A 44 8.21 38.28 6.16
CA ASP A 44 9.38 38.72 5.40
C ASP A 44 9.67 37.78 4.21
N LEU A 45 10.04 38.32 3.06
CA LEU A 45 10.30 37.56 1.83
C LEU A 45 11.58 36.71 1.87
N HIS A 46 12.51 36.99 2.80
CA HIS A 46 13.79 36.28 2.94
C HIS A 46 13.81 35.37 4.17
N SER A 47 13.44 35.88 5.31
CA SER A 47 13.42 35.14 6.58
C SER A 47 12.14 34.35 6.82
N GLY A 48 11.06 34.64 6.07
CA GLY A 48 9.76 34.02 6.28
C GLY A 48 9.06 34.52 7.53
N LEU A 49 8.11 33.71 8.03
CA LEU A 49 7.33 34.02 9.22
C LEU A 49 8.13 33.75 10.49
N ALA A 50 8.01 34.63 11.49
CA ALA A 50 8.61 34.40 12.80
C ALA A 50 7.88 33.27 13.55
N GLU A 51 8.62 32.33 14.15
CA GLU A 51 8.03 31.15 14.85
C GLU A 51 7.07 31.56 15.98
N GLN A 52 7.33 32.67 16.66
CA GLN A 52 6.45 33.20 17.69
C GLN A 52 5.05 33.58 17.17
N ALA A 53 4.93 33.99 15.91
CA ALA A 53 3.65 34.35 15.29
C ALA A 53 2.83 33.13 14.87
N VAL A 54 3.46 31.97 14.66
CA VAL A 54 2.80 30.75 14.14
C VAL A 54 1.71 30.26 15.08
N ALA A 55 1.99 30.20 16.39
CA ALA A 55 1.02 29.68 17.35
C ALA A 55 -0.29 30.50 17.37
N GLY A 56 -0.17 31.84 17.39
CA GLY A 56 -1.34 32.73 17.34
C GLY A 56 -2.13 32.65 16.02
N ARG A 57 -1.42 32.45 14.89
CA ARG A 57 -2.07 32.26 13.59
C ARG A 57 -2.76 30.90 13.50
N ARG A 58 -2.16 29.86 14.05
CA ARG A 58 -2.79 28.53 14.10
C ARG A 58 -4.08 28.52 14.93
N GLU A 59 -4.10 29.27 16.02
CA GLU A 59 -5.32 29.45 16.82
C GLU A 59 -6.41 30.25 16.05
N LYS A 60 -6.00 31.30 15.33
CA LYS A 60 -6.90 32.18 14.57
C LYS A 60 -7.49 31.52 13.32
N TYR A 61 -6.65 30.86 12.50
CA TYR A 61 -7.05 30.30 11.20
C TYR A 61 -7.36 28.80 11.25
N GLY A 62 -6.95 28.08 12.30
CA GLY A 62 -7.08 26.64 12.43
C GLY A 62 -6.06 25.87 11.60
N PRO A 63 -6.13 24.52 11.58
CA PRO A 63 -5.24 23.69 10.80
C PRO A 63 -5.54 23.79 9.30
N ASN A 64 -4.49 23.70 8.48
CA ASN A 64 -4.64 23.66 7.01
C ASN A 64 -5.13 22.28 6.56
N GLN A 65 -6.41 22.04 6.76
CA GLN A 65 -7.09 20.79 6.40
C GLN A 65 -8.50 21.10 5.89
N LEU A 66 -8.91 20.37 4.87
CA LEU A 66 -10.31 20.36 4.47
C LEU A 66 -11.13 19.71 5.59
N ARG A 67 -12.30 20.27 5.92
CA ARG A 67 -13.18 19.66 6.92
C ARG A 67 -13.57 18.27 6.43
N GLU A 68 -12.95 17.26 7.02
CA GLU A 68 -13.45 15.91 6.88
C GLU A 68 -14.88 15.85 7.45
N GLN A 69 -15.76 15.08 6.80
CA GLN A 69 -17.02 14.72 7.45
C GLN A 69 -16.66 14.16 8.83
N LYS A 70 -17.19 14.78 9.87
CA LYS A 70 -17.04 14.29 11.24
C LYS A 70 -17.30 12.80 11.21
N GLY A 71 -16.31 12.02 11.59
CA GLY A 71 -16.44 10.56 11.68
C GLY A 71 -17.73 10.24 12.44
N ARG A 72 -18.35 9.10 12.20
CA ARG A 72 -19.58 8.70 12.89
C ARG A 72 -19.37 8.87 14.38
N THR A 73 -20.19 9.69 15.01
CA THR A 73 -20.12 9.84 16.47
C THR A 73 -20.45 8.50 17.12
N PRO A 74 -19.86 8.16 18.27
CA PRO A 74 -20.18 6.91 18.97
C PRO A 74 -21.68 6.69 19.16
N LEU A 75 -22.42 7.75 19.47
CA LEU A 75 -23.88 7.71 19.60
C LEU A 75 -24.57 7.36 18.27
N ARG A 76 -24.10 7.88 17.14
CA ARG A 76 -24.68 7.57 15.84
C ARG A 76 -24.39 6.13 15.44
N ILE A 77 -23.19 5.60 15.70
CA ILE A 77 -22.86 4.19 15.49
C ILE A 77 -23.80 3.28 16.31
N PHE A 78 -24.07 3.65 17.56
CA PHE A 78 -24.98 2.91 18.43
C PHE A 78 -26.44 2.95 17.90
N ILE A 79 -26.94 4.12 17.50
CA ILE A 79 -28.30 4.26 16.95
C ILE A 79 -28.46 3.52 15.60
N GLU A 80 -27.42 3.54 14.76
CA GLU A 80 -27.42 2.84 13.48
C GLU A 80 -27.54 1.31 13.65
N GLN A 81 -27.14 0.73 14.82
CA GLN A 81 -27.36 -0.68 15.10
C GLN A 81 -28.86 -1.04 15.12
N PHE A 82 -29.71 -0.12 15.57
CA PHE A 82 -31.17 -0.35 15.60
C PHE A 82 -31.85 -0.20 14.21
N ALA A 83 -31.13 0.21 13.18
CA ALA A 83 -31.64 0.30 11.82
C ALA A 83 -31.57 -1.06 11.08
N ASP A 84 -30.94 -2.08 11.67
CA ASP A 84 -30.86 -3.41 11.10
C ASP A 84 -32.24 -4.08 11.00
N PHE A 85 -32.53 -4.71 9.86
CA PHE A 85 -33.79 -5.39 9.61
C PHE A 85 -34.10 -6.47 10.66
N MET A 86 -33.07 -7.16 11.15
CA MET A 86 -33.25 -8.23 12.15
C MET A 86 -33.71 -7.70 13.50
N ILE A 87 -33.17 -6.56 13.91
CA ILE A 87 -33.64 -5.93 15.16
C ILE A 87 -35.11 -5.55 15.06
N TRP A 88 -35.59 -5.16 13.91
CA TRP A 88 -37.02 -4.93 13.70
C TRP A 88 -37.85 -6.20 13.78
N VAL A 89 -37.35 -7.34 13.28
CA VAL A 89 -37.99 -8.64 13.44
C VAL A 89 -38.05 -9.03 14.92
N LEU A 90 -36.97 -8.86 15.68
CA LEU A 90 -36.92 -9.14 17.12
C LEU A 90 -37.80 -8.18 17.91
N ILE A 91 -37.85 -6.88 17.58
CA ILE A 91 -38.77 -5.94 18.20
C ILE A 91 -40.23 -6.36 17.93
N GLY A 92 -40.55 -6.76 16.69
CA GLY A 92 -41.86 -7.32 16.32
C GLY A 92 -42.20 -8.55 17.15
N ALA A 93 -41.23 -9.47 17.33
CA ALA A 93 -41.38 -10.65 18.17
C ALA A 93 -41.64 -10.30 19.66
N ALA A 94 -40.88 -9.32 20.19
CA ALA A 94 -41.10 -8.85 21.57
C ALA A 94 -42.47 -8.22 21.77
N LEU A 95 -42.96 -7.45 20.79
CA LEU A 95 -44.28 -6.85 20.84
C LEU A 95 -45.37 -7.93 20.79
N VAL A 96 -45.24 -8.95 19.95
CA VAL A 96 -46.20 -10.08 19.87
C VAL A 96 -46.19 -10.88 21.17
N SER A 97 -45.02 -11.22 21.73
CA SER A 97 -44.90 -11.91 23.00
C SER A 97 -45.53 -11.11 24.14
N GLY A 98 -45.31 -9.78 24.17
CA GLY A 98 -45.94 -8.88 25.14
C GLY A 98 -47.47 -8.83 25.02
N PHE A 99 -48.00 -8.80 23.80
CA PHE A 99 -49.43 -8.84 23.52
C PHE A 99 -50.07 -10.16 23.98
N LEU A 100 -49.34 -11.28 23.86
CA LEU A 100 -49.72 -12.59 24.32
C LEU A 100 -49.56 -12.77 25.85
N LYS A 101 -49.16 -11.71 26.60
CA LYS A 101 -48.86 -11.68 28.03
C LYS A 101 -47.69 -12.52 28.49
N GLU A 102 -46.81 -12.93 27.57
CA GLU A 102 -45.54 -13.61 27.87
C GLU A 102 -44.43 -12.58 28.16
N TRP A 103 -44.55 -11.84 29.26
CA TRP A 103 -43.68 -10.72 29.64
C TRP A 103 -42.24 -11.12 29.84
N VAL A 104 -41.95 -12.35 30.28
CA VAL A 104 -40.59 -12.87 30.49
C VAL A 104 -39.89 -13.02 29.15
N ASP A 105 -40.57 -13.55 28.15
CA ASP A 105 -40.00 -13.72 26.81
C ASP A 105 -39.86 -12.37 26.08
N ALA A 106 -40.85 -11.49 26.22
CA ALA A 106 -40.74 -10.14 25.67
C ALA A 106 -39.55 -9.39 26.25
N LEU A 107 -39.35 -9.39 27.58
CA LEU A 107 -38.21 -8.78 28.24
C LEU A 107 -36.89 -9.45 27.85
N ALA A 108 -36.86 -10.76 27.73
CA ALA A 108 -35.67 -11.48 27.25
C ALA A 108 -35.27 -11.06 25.83
N ILE A 109 -36.23 -10.96 24.90
CA ILE A 109 -35.96 -10.52 23.52
C ILE A 109 -35.46 -9.06 23.51
N VAL A 110 -36.05 -8.15 24.30
CA VAL A 110 -35.56 -6.76 24.42
C VAL A 110 -34.15 -6.70 24.98
N ALA A 111 -33.83 -7.49 26.02
CA ALA A 111 -32.48 -7.57 26.58
C ALA A 111 -31.47 -8.03 25.54
N ILE A 112 -31.85 -8.98 24.68
CA ILE A 112 -31.05 -9.44 23.53
C ILE A 112 -30.81 -8.34 22.50
N VAL A 113 -31.86 -7.63 22.10
CA VAL A 113 -31.75 -6.52 21.17
C VAL A 113 -30.73 -5.46 21.68
N ILE A 114 -30.81 -5.14 22.96
CA ILE A 114 -29.86 -4.22 23.59
C ILE A 114 -28.44 -4.80 23.60
N LEU A 115 -28.29 -6.09 23.96
CA LEU A 115 -26.99 -6.74 23.99
C LEU A 115 -26.36 -6.80 22.59
N ASN A 116 -27.15 -7.14 21.57
CA ASN A 116 -26.70 -7.17 20.18
C ASN A 116 -26.29 -5.78 19.70
N ALA A 117 -27.10 -4.75 19.96
CA ALA A 117 -26.77 -3.38 19.64
C ALA A 117 -25.47 -2.92 20.35
N LEU A 118 -25.25 -3.30 21.63
CA LEU A 118 -24.04 -2.98 22.36
C LEU A 118 -22.81 -3.68 21.78
N MET A 119 -22.92 -4.94 21.43
CA MET A 119 -21.82 -5.72 20.84
C MET A 119 -21.48 -5.21 19.44
N GLY A 120 -22.48 -4.99 18.60
CA GLY A 120 -22.29 -4.39 17.27
C GLY A 120 -21.62 -3.01 17.36
N PHE A 121 -22.04 -2.19 18.30
CA PHE A 121 -21.39 -0.89 18.59
C PHE A 121 -19.92 -1.06 18.97
N VAL A 122 -19.58 -1.96 19.89
CA VAL A 122 -18.19 -2.18 20.34
C VAL A 122 -17.32 -2.65 19.16
N GLN A 123 -17.82 -3.57 18.34
CA GLN A 123 -17.12 -4.10 17.19
C GLN A 123 -16.89 -2.99 16.15
N GLU A 124 -17.93 -2.25 15.76
CA GLU A 124 -17.83 -1.19 14.75
C GLU A 124 -16.99 -0.01 15.22
N HIS A 125 -17.13 0.38 16.50
CA HIS A 125 -16.31 1.44 17.09
C HIS A 125 -14.82 1.09 17.12
N ARG A 126 -14.45 -0.18 17.41
CA ARG A 126 -13.05 -0.63 17.35
C ARG A 126 -12.52 -0.63 15.90
N ALA A 127 -13.33 -1.05 14.95
CA ALA A 127 -12.97 -1.02 13.53
C ALA A 127 -12.72 0.41 13.05
N GLU A 128 -13.61 1.34 13.39
CA GLU A 128 -13.48 2.77 13.03
C GLU A 128 -12.21 3.41 13.62
N ARG A 129 -11.89 3.15 14.89
CA ARG A 129 -10.65 3.63 15.53
C ARG A 129 -9.39 3.12 14.85
N SER A 130 -9.38 1.84 14.46
CA SER A 130 -8.24 1.25 13.75
C SER A 130 -8.03 1.93 12.39
N LEU A 131 -9.10 2.25 11.66
CA LEU A 131 -9.04 2.97 10.39
C LEU A 131 -8.54 4.42 10.54
N GLN A 132 -8.98 5.13 11.58
CA GLN A 132 -8.54 6.51 11.84
C GLN A 132 -7.06 6.58 12.19
N ALA A 133 -6.53 5.61 12.95
CA ALA A 133 -5.10 5.54 13.26
C ALA A 133 -4.23 5.37 12.00
N LEU A 134 -4.70 4.60 11.01
CA LEU A 134 -3.97 4.40 9.75
C LEU A 134 -3.92 5.66 8.88
N ARG A 135 -5.00 6.46 8.84
CA ARG A 135 -5.04 7.70 8.06
C ARG A 135 -4.00 8.74 8.52
N LYS A 136 -3.70 8.80 9.82
CA LYS A 136 -2.70 9.72 10.39
C LYS A 136 -1.27 9.42 9.95
N LEU A 137 -0.96 8.21 9.50
CA LEU A 137 0.39 7.81 9.07
C LEU A 137 0.76 8.33 7.67
N ALA A 138 -0.20 8.81 6.88
CA ALA A 138 -0.01 9.26 5.49
C ALA A 138 -0.10 10.79 5.34
N ALA A 139 0.14 11.57 6.40
CA ALA A 139 0.05 13.03 6.33
C ALA A 139 1.18 13.61 5.47
N PRO A 140 0.89 14.51 4.51
CA PRO A 140 1.92 15.17 3.68
C PRO A 140 2.73 16.17 4.49
N PHE A 141 3.96 16.43 4.05
CA PHE A 141 4.89 17.41 4.61
C PHE A 141 5.13 18.55 3.63
N SER A 142 5.41 19.75 4.16
CA SER A 142 5.73 20.96 3.39
C SER A 142 7.06 21.56 3.82
N ARG A 143 7.83 22.05 2.88
CA ARG A 143 9.10 22.76 3.13
C ARG A 143 8.80 24.25 3.29
N VAL A 144 9.10 24.81 4.44
CA VAL A 144 8.86 26.23 4.76
C VAL A 144 10.14 26.93 5.20
N ILE A 145 10.18 28.25 5.04
CA ILE A 145 11.21 29.10 5.61
C ILE A 145 10.59 29.87 6.77
N ARG A 146 11.08 29.66 8.00
CA ARG A 146 10.71 30.38 9.23
C ARG A 146 11.98 30.86 9.93
N ASP A 147 12.00 32.09 10.44
CA ASP A 147 13.17 32.73 11.05
C ASP A 147 14.47 32.52 10.23
N GLY A 148 14.40 32.58 8.90
CA GLY A 148 15.51 32.38 7.98
C GLY A 148 16.01 30.95 7.84
N ARG A 149 15.35 29.97 8.49
CA ARG A 149 15.71 28.55 8.45
C ARG A 149 14.73 27.74 7.62
N ARG A 150 15.25 26.81 6.83
CA ARG A 150 14.42 25.82 6.13
C ARG A 150 14.01 24.71 7.07
N VAL A 151 12.69 24.51 7.22
CA VAL A 151 12.12 23.51 8.11
C VAL A 151 11.08 22.71 7.32
N SER A 152 11.03 21.38 7.54
CA SER A 152 9.97 20.52 7.02
C SER A 152 8.92 20.33 8.11
N ILE A 153 7.68 20.71 7.82
CA ILE A 153 6.56 20.62 8.77
C ILE A 153 5.42 19.81 8.13
N PRO A 154 4.55 19.18 8.96
CA PRO A 154 3.31 18.62 8.44
C PRO A 154 2.50 19.71 7.72
N SER A 155 1.99 19.43 6.51
CA SER A 155 1.25 20.43 5.71
C SER A 155 0.01 20.98 6.43
N ALA A 156 -0.54 20.20 7.38
CA ALA A 156 -1.63 20.63 8.25
C ALA A 156 -1.25 21.78 9.21
N GLU A 157 0.03 22.05 9.41
CA GLU A 157 0.55 23.08 10.30
C GLU A 157 0.90 24.40 9.59
N LEU A 158 0.65 24.47 8.28
CA LEU A 158 0.78 25.69 7.50
C LEU A 158 -0.23 26.75 7.97
N VAL A 159 0.24 27.99 8.01
CA VAL A 159 -0.60 29.15 8.34
C VAL A 159 -0.42 30.26 7.29
N PRO A 160 -1.41 31.13 7.10
CA PRO A 160 -1.24 32.30 6.25
C PRO A 160 -0.02 33.13 6.65
N GLY A 161 0.85 33.45 5.67
CA GLY A 161 2.11 34.14 5.88
C GLY A 161 3.33 33.22 5.88
N ASP A 162 3.18 31.90 5.89
CA ASP A 162 4.31 30.98 5.66
C ASP A 162 4.91 31.15 4.27
N LEU A 163 6.22 31.12 4.18
CA LEU A 163 6.96 31.10 2.92
C LEU A 163 7.31 29.64 2.57
N VAL A 164 6.64 29.08 1.57
CA VAL A 164 6.85 27.68 1.12
C VAL A 164 7.83 27.61 -0.04
N GLU A 165 8.64 26.56 -0.07
CA GLU A 165 9.49 26.19 -1.20
C GLU A 165 8.86 25.01 -1.94
N LEU A 166 8.74 25.12 -3.26
CA LEU A 166 8.11 24.17 -4.16
C LEU A 166 9.05 23.78 -5.29
N GLU A 167 9.04 22.49 -5.66
CA GLU A 167 9.78 21.99 -6.82
C GLU A 167 8.95 20.94 -7.60
N ALA A 168 9.42 20.62 -8.80
CA ALA A 168 8.71 19.65 -9.65
C ALA A 168 8.41 18.36 -8.92
N GLY A 169 7.13 17.94 -8.94
CA GLY A 169 6.61 16.77 -8.24
C GLY A 169 5.95 17.05 -6.89
N ASP A 170 6.03 18.27 -6.36
CA ASP A 170 5.33 18.64 -5.13
C ASP A 170 3.85 18.90 -5.39
N ASN A 171 3.00 18.49 -4.46
CA ASN A 171 1.64 18.99 -4.37
C ASN A 171 1.62 20.33 -3.63
N ILE A 172 0.84 21.25 -4.14
CA ILE A 172 0.65 22.57 -3.53
C ILE A 172 -0.27 22.42 -2.31
N PRO A 173 0.22 22.73 -1.12
CA PRO A 173 -0.47 22.39 0.13
C PRO A 173 -1.54 23.40 0.54
N ALA A 174 -1.52 24.62 0.01
CA ALA A 174 -2.43 25.71 0.32
C ALA A 174 -2.41 26.79 -0.78
N ASP A 175 -3.37 27.72 -0.77
CA ASP A 175 -3.38 28.79 -1.76
C ASP A 175 -2.35 29.86 -1.42
N GLY A 176 -1.56 30.25 -2.39
CA GLY A 176 -0.45 31.17 -2.18
C GLY A 176 -0.14 32.08 -3.35
N ARG A 177 0.60 33.18 -3.05
CA ARG A 177 1.09 34.17 -4.00
C ARG A 177 2.58 33.90 -4.29
N ILE A 178 2.92 33.71 -5.59
CA ILE A 178 4.30 33.45 -6.00
C ILE A 178 5.15 34.70 -5.79
N VAL A 179 6.29 34.54 -5.15
CA VAL A 179 7.25 35.61 -4.86
C VAL A 179 8.59 35.42 -5.58
N GLN A 180 8.97 34.18 -5.85
CA GLN A 180 10.18 33.83 -6.60
C GLN A 180 9.94 32.54 -7.40
N HIS A 181 10.48 32.45 -8.62
CA HIS A 181 10.40 31.22 -9.42
C HIS A 181 11.54 31.17 -10.47
N THR A 182 11.83 29.95 -10.95
CA THR A 182 12.66 29.71 -12.15
C THR A 182 11.83 30.00 -13.41
N PRO A 183 12.43 30.34 -14.55
CA PRO A 183 11.70 30.67 -15.78
C PRO A 183 10.75 29.56 -16.28
N ASN A 184 11.07 28.29 -15.99
CA ASN A 184 10.29 27.12 -16.39
C ASN A 184 9.32 26.62 -15.30
N PHE A 185 9.02 27.42 -14.28
CA PHE A 185 8.10 27.02 -13.21
C PHE A 185 6.68 26.92 -13.72
N ALA A 186 6.14 25.70 -13.79
CA ALA A 186 4.77 25.44 -14.29
C ALA A 186 3.98 24.52 -13.34
N VAL A 187 2.69 24.79 -13.22
CA VAL A 187 1.76 24.11 -12.31
C VAL A 187 0.61 23.52 -13.11
N LEU A 188 0.24 22.27 -12.82
CA LEU A 188 -0.93 21.61 -13.38
C LEU A 188 -2.14 21.90 -12.48
N GLU A 189 -3.09 22.65 -13.02
CA GLU A 189 -4.28 23.13 -12.29
C GLU A 189 -5.58 22.38 -12.69
N ALA A 190 -5.43 21.23 -13.35
CA ALA A 190 -6.56 20.43 -13.86
C ALA A 190 -7.62 20.08 -12.81
N SER A 191 -7.23 19.93 -11.56
CA SER A 191 -8.14 19.63 -10.43
C SER A 191 -9.13 20.75 -10.13
N LEU A 192 -8.79 22.00 -10.49
CA LEU A 192 -9.62 23.20 -10.25
C LEU A 192 -10.20 23.79 -11.54
N THR A 193 -9.44 23.78 -12.62
CA THR A 193 -9.82 24.43 -13.89
C THR A 193 -10.41 23.45 -14.90
N GLY A 194 -10.14 22.15 -14.76
CA GLY A 194 -10.46 21.12 -15.74
C GLY A 194 -9.49 21.06 -16.93
N GLU A 195 -8.54 22.00 -17.03
CA GLU A 195 -7.57 22.09 -18.12
C GLU A 195 -6.34 21.24 -17.85
N SER A 196 -6.00 20.31 -18.77
CA SER A 196 -4.87 19.38 -18.62
C SER A 196 -3.51 19.98 -19.00
N THR A 197 -3.47 21.23 -19.48
CA THR A 197 -2.22 21.90 -19.88
C THR A 197 -1.59 22.60 -18.68
N PRO A 198 -0.29 22.40 -18.39
CA PRO A 198 0.39 23.11 -17.32
C PRO A 198 0.43 24.63 -17.57
N VAL A 199 0.15 25.40 -16.52
CA VAL A 199 0.20 26.87 -16.56
C VAL A 199 1.58 27.34 -16.12
N VAL A 200 2.28 28.07 -17.01
CA VAL A 200 3.57 28.71 -16.66
C VAL A 200 3.29 29.89 -15.73
N LYS A 201 3.96 29.91 -14.60
CA LYS A 201 3.72 30.87 -13.52
C LYS A 201 4.60 32.12 -13.62
N THR A 202 4.10 33.24 -13.09
CA THR A 202 4.79 34.54 -13.04
C THR A 202 4.75 35.14 -11.64
N ARG A 203 5.70 36.04 -11.33
CA ARG A 203 5.67 36.83 -10.10
C ARG A 203 5.04 38.21 -10.24
N LEU A 204 4.75 38.64 -11.50
CA LEU A 204 4.22 39.98 -11.75
C LEU A 204 2.78 40.11 -11.22
N PRO A 205 2.40 41.28 -10.69
CA PRO A 205 1.03 41.56 -10.35
C PRO A 205 0.16 41.59 -11.60
N LEU A 206 -1.10 41.15 -11.51
CA LEU A 206 -2.07 41.18 -12.60
C LEU A 206 -2.90 42.48 -12.49
N GLU A 207 -3.06 43.19 -13.59
CA GLU A 207 -3.68 44.51 -13.58
C GLU A 207 -5.19 44.47 -13.38
N GLU A 208 -5.86 43.45 -13.90
CA GLU A 208 -7.31 43.30 -13.79
C GLU A 208 -7.69 42.76 -12.40
N ARG A 209 -8.76 43.34 -11.84
CA ARG A 209 -9.28 42.95 -10.52
C ARG A 209 -10.14 41.68 -10.52
N ASP A 210 -10.86 41.43 -11.61
CA ASP A 210 -11.77 40.28 -11.75
C ASP A 210 -11.32 39.36 -12.87
N ILE A 211 -10.35 38.49 -12.53
CA ILE A 211 -9.73 37.50 -13.43
C ILE A 211 -10.25 36.12 -13.07
N PRO A 212 -10.69 35.28 -14.04
CA PRO A 212 -10.99 33.87 -13.81
C PRO A 212 -9.83 33.13 -13.14
N LEU A 213 -10.15 32.07 -12.38
CA LEU A 213 -9.15 31.34 -11.62
C LEU A 213 -8.03 30.78 -12.51
N ALA A 214 -8.36 30.28 -13.70
CA ALA A 214 -7.41 29.74 -14.67
C ALA A 214 -6.38 30.75 -15.18
N ASP A 215 -6.73 32.05 -15.19
CA ASP A 215 -5.87 33.11 -15.72
C ASP A 215 -5.00 33.79 -14.65
N ARG A 216 -5.12 33.38 -13.36
CA ARG A 216 -4.33 33.94 -12.26
C ARG A 216 -2.95 33.30 -12.21
N ALA A 217 -2.13 33.58 -13.22
CA ALA A 217 -0.81 32.96 -13.41
C ALA A 217 0.22 33.23 -12.29
N ASN A 218 -0.04 34.17 -11.38
CA ASN A 218 0.83 34.51 -10.27
C ASN A 218 0.39 33.91 -8.91
N MET A 219 -0.64 33.05 -8.93
CA MET A 219 -1.13 32.32 -7.77
C MET A 219 -0.83 30.83 -7.89
N ILE A 220 -0.81 30.14 -6.75
CA ILE A 220 -0.81 28.69 -6.61
C ILE A 220 -2.01 28.28 -5.78
N TYR A 221 -2.53 27.07 -6.00
CA TYR A 221 -3.76 26.62 -5.39
C TYR A 221 -3.61 25.24 -4.74
N MET A 222 -4.22 25.06 -3.59
CA MET A 222 -4.29 23.77 -2.90
C MET A 222 -4.82 22.65 -3.80
N GLY A 223 -4.16 21.48 -3.78
CA GLY A 223 -4.59 20.32 -4.56
C GLY A 223 -4.20 20.36 -6.03
N THR A 224 -3.34 21.30 -6.42
CA THR A 224 -2.65 21.34 -7.72
C THR A 224 -1.21 20.86 -7.57
N SER A 225 -0.49 20.61 -8.67
CA SER A 225 0.85 20.03 -8.62
C SER A 225 1.86 20.76 -9.48
N VAL A 226 3.10 20.86 -8.99
CA VAL A 226 4.22 21.44 -9.74
C VAL A 226 4.74 20.43 -10.76
N VAL A 227 4.73 20.78 -12.04
CA VAL A 227 5.20 19.91 -13.14
C VAL A 227 6.67 20.16 -13.48
N SER A 228 7.10 21.41 -13.41
CA SER A 228 8.49 21.79 -13.75
C SER A 228 8.95 23.01 -12.97
N GLY A 229 10.28 23.15 -12.83
CA GLY A 229 10.92 24.27 -12.19
C GLY A 229 10.87 24.28 -10.67
N LYS A 230 11.27 25.41 -10.09
CA LYS A 230 11.25 25.67 -8.63
C LYS A 230 10.61 27.03 -8.38
N GLY A 231 9.87 27.14 -7.25
CA GLY A 231 9.22 28.38 -6.86
C GLY A 231 9.16 28.55 -5.35
N ARG A 232 9.01 29.82 -4.91
CA ARG A 232 8.64 30.20 -3.56
C ARG A 232 7.33 30.97 -3.58
N ALA A 233 6.46 30.65 -2.66
CA ALA A 233 5.18 31.33 -2.54
C ALA A 233 4.85 31.64 -1.07
N LEU A 234 4.21 32.80 -0.86
CA LEU A 234 3.61 33.15 0.42
C LEU A 234 2.23 32.54 0.50
N ILE A 235 1.97 31.73 1.52
CA ILE A 235 0.63 31.17 1.77
C ILE A 235 -0.31 32.31 2.16
N ALA A 236 -1.39 32.42 1.41
CA ALA A 236 -2.42 33.46 1.58
C ALA A 236 -3.66 32.91 2.28
N GLU A 237 -4.13 31.73 1.87
CA GLU A 237 -5.33 31.09 2.41
C GLU A 237 -5.05 29.62 2.70
N THR A 238 -5.69 29.09 3.78
CA THR A 238 -5.50 27.71 4.26
C THR A 238 -6.83 27.00 4.52
N GLY A 239 -6.84 25.67 4.41
CA GLY A 239 -7.96 24.81 4.76
C GLY A 239 -9.24 25.13 3.98
N MET A 240 -10.35 25.35 4.66
CA MET A 240 -11.65 25.63 4.05
C MET A 240 -11.75 26.99 3.34
N ASN A 241 -10.76 27.86 3.55
CA ASN A 241 -10.74 29.19 2.90
C ASN A 241 -10.05 29.13 1.52
N THR A 242 -9.33 28.04 1.19
CA THR A 242 -8.75 27.82 -0.14
C THR A 242 -9.84 27.64 -1.21
N GLU A 243 -9.50 27.80 -2.48
CA GLU A 243 -10.45 27.56 -3.57
C GLU A 243 -10.96 26.11 -3.55
N LEU A 244 -10.06 25.14 -3.32
CA LEU A 244 -10.45 23.73 -3.13
C LEU A 244 -11.34 23.54 -1.91
N GLY A 245 -11.07 24.24 -0.81
CA GLY A 245 -11.89 24.22 0.39
C GLY A 245 -13.33 24.71 0.18
N ARG A 246 -13.52 25.73 -0.66
CA ARG A 246 -14.84 26.24 -1.06
C ARG A 246 -15.61 25.23 -1.91
N ILE A 247 -14.93 24.60 -2.89
CA ILE A 247 -15.51 23.53 -3.71
C ILE A 247 -15.92 22.34 -2.82
N ALA A 248 -15.06 21.93 -1.90
CA ALA A 248 -15.34 20.86 -0.95
C ALA A 248 -16.53 21.17 -0.04
N GLY A 249 -16.73 22.45 0.31
CA GLY A 249 -17.92 22.92 1.06
C GLY A 249 -19.24 22.76 0.28
N MET A 250 -19.21 22.83 -1.05
CA MET A 250 -20.37 22.64 -1.93
C MET A 250 -20.66 21.15 -2.20
N ILE A 251 -19.64 20.28 -2.17
CA ILE A 251 -19.75 18.82 -2.44
C ILE A 251 -19.85 18.07 -1.11
N GLN A 252 -21.04 18.00 -0.50
CA GLN A 252 -21.26 17.33 0.80
C GLN A 252 -21.42 15.80 0.73
N SER A 253 -21.09 15.11 -0.36
CA SER A 253 -21.37 13.66 -0.51
C SER A 253 -20.21 12.90 -1.15
N ILE A 254 -19.14 12.64 -0.40
CA ILE A 254 -18.22 11.57 -0.76
C ILE A 254 -18.68 10.31 -0.03
N THR A 255 -19.31 9.40 -0.77
CA THR A 255 -19.66 8.06 -0.29
C THR A 255 -18.40 7.25 -0.06
N ARG A 256 -18.32 6.51 1.07
CA ARG A 256 -17.24 5.56 1.34
C ARG A 256 -17.19 4.52 0.22
N GLU A 257 -16.02 4.31 -0.36
CA GLU A 257 -15.77 3.20 -1.27
C GLU A 257 -15.80 1.88 -0.47
N THR A 258 -16.78 1.03 -0.76
CA THR A 258 -16.85 -0.34 -0.23
C THR A 258 -15.95 -1.27 -1.05
N THR A 259 -15.26 -2.21 -0.39
CA THR A 259 -14.41 -3.18 -1.10
C THR A 259 -15.25 -4.11 -2.00
N PRO A 260 -14.68 -4.65 -3.10
CA PRO A 260 -15.36 -5.66 -3.91
C PRO A 260 -15.85 -6.85 -3.08
N LEU A 261 -15.05 -7.27 -2.10
CA LEU A 261 -15.40 -8.32 -1.15
C LEU A 261 -16.64 -7.96 -0.33
N GLN A 262 -16.71 -6.74 0.23
CA GLN A 262 -17.86 -6.27 0.99
C GLN A 262 -19.14 -6.27 0.15
N LYS A 263 -19.08 -5.78 -1.11
CA LYS A 263 -20.22 -5.81 -2.04
C LYS A 263 -20.71 -7.24 -2.33
N ARG A 264 -19.79 -8.19 -2.54
CA ARG A 264 -20.12 -9.60 -2.77
C ARG A 264 -20.70 -10.25 -1.53
N LEU A 265 -20.20 -9.93 -0.34
CA LEU A 265 -20.74 -10.43 0.93
C LEU A 265 -22.13 -9.88 1.21
N GLU A 266 -22.40 -8.63 0.90
CA GLU A 266 -23.73 -8.04 1.00
C GLU A 266 -24.74 -8.75 0.06
N GLN A 267 -24.36 -9.02 -1.18
CA GLN A 267 -25.19 -9.78 -2.13
C GLN A 267 -25.45 -11.20 -1.63
N PHE A 268 -24.41 -11.86 -1.10
CA PHE A 268 -24.53 -13.19 -0.51
C PHE A 268 -25.42 -13.19 0.74
N GLY A 269 -25.30 -12.17 1.60
CA GLY A 269 -26.17 -11.96 2.75
C GLY A 269 -27.64 -11.85 2.33
N LYS A 270 -27.97 -11.07 1.30
CA LYS A 270 -29.32 -10.98 0.75
C LYS A 270 -29.84 -12.34 0.26
N PHE A 271 -28.98 -13.13 -0.40
CA PHE A 271 -29.37 -14.48 -0.83
C PHE A 271 -29.71 -15.38 0.36
N ILE A 272 -28.91 -15.36 1.44
CA ILE A 272 -29.20 -16.14 2.67
C ILE A 272 -30.54 -15.73 3.28
N VAL A 273 -30.79 -14.42 3.37
CA VAL A 273 -32.06 -13.89 3.90
C VAL A 273 -33.27 -14.42 3.10
N TYR A 274 -33.21 -14.38 1.76
CA TYR A 274 -34.29 -14.94 0.94
C TYR A 274 -34.48 -16.46 1.13
N ALA A 275 -33.38 -17.21 1.18
CA ALA A 275 -33.43 -18.63 1.45
C ALA A 275 -34.05 -18.95 2.83
N CYS A 276 -33.71 -18.13 3.83
CA CYS A 276 -34.26 -18.22 5.16
C CYS A 276 -35.78 -17.95 5.18
N PHE A 277 -36.27 -16.91 4.50
CA PHE A 277 -37.71 -16.64 4.41
C PHE A 277 -38.49 -17.82 3.80
N ILE A 278 -37.95 -18.44 2.76
CA ILE A 278 -38.55 -19.65 2.17
C ILE A 278 -38.61 -20.78 3.20
N LEU A 279 -37.50 -21.00 3.94
CA LEU A 279 -37.43 -22.07 4.94
C LEU A 279 -38.42 -21.83 6.11
N VAL A 280 -38.48 -20.57 6.59
CA VAL A 280 -39.46 -20.15 7.62
C VAL A 280 -40.89 -20.39 7.16
N ALA A 281 -41.21 -20.01 5.91
CA ALA A 281 -42.53 -20.22 5.34
C ALA A 281 -42.91 -21.73 5.26
N VAL A 282 -41.95 -22.58 4.89
CA VAL A 282 -42.12 -24.04 4.84
C VAL A 282 -42.38 -24.62 6.24
N VAL A 283 -41.57 -24.23 7.24
CA VAL A 283 -41.72 -24.70 8.62
C VAL A 283 -43.06 -24.24 9.20
N PHE A 284 -43.39 -22.95 9.03
CA PHE A 284 -44.65 -22.41 9.49
C PHE A 284 -45.84 -23.13 8.86
N GLY A 285 -45.80 -23.38 7.54
CA GLY A 285 -46.83 -24.14 6.83
C GLY A 285 -46.96 -25.59 7.32
N LEU A 286 -45.85 -26.28 7.57
CA LEU A 286 -45.86 -27.66 8.10
C LEU A 286 -46.47 -27.74 9.52
N GLU A 287 -46.09 -26.80 10.38
CA GLU A 287 -46.66 -26.75 11.74
C GLU A 287 -48.15 -26.37 11.75
N LEU A 288 -48.58 -25.48 10.85
CA LEU A 288 -49.97 -25.14 10.64
C LEU A 288 -50.79 -26.36 10.23
N LEU A 289 -50.28 -27.16 9.27
CA LEU A 289 -50.93 -28.41 8.84
C LEU A 289 -51.06 -29.47 9.95
N ARG A 290 -50.14 -29.43 10.93
CA ARG A 290 -50.17 -30.32 12.12
C ARG A 290 -51.03 -29.82 13.26
N GLY A 291 -51.66 -28.64 13.12
CA GLY A 291 -52.52 -28.07 14.17
C GLY A 291 -51.72 -27.55 15.38
N GLY A 292 -50.50 -27.11 15.16
CA GLY A 292 -49.63 -26.55 16.21
C GLY A 292 -50.21 -25.27 16.82
N LYS A 293 -49.80 -24.95 18.05
CA LYS A 293 -50.18 -23.67 18.68
C LYS A 293 -49.50 -22.50 17.98
N LEU A 294 -50.24 -21.45 17.69
CA LEU A 294 -49.75 -20.28 16.95
C LEU A 294 -48.48 -19.65 17.57
N LEU A 295 -48.39 -19.67 18.90
CA LEU A 295 -47.23 -19.16 19.63
C LEU A 295 -45.98 -20.02 19.40
N ASP A 296 -46.09 -21.34 19.46
CA ASP A 296 -44.95 -22.25 19.23
C ASP A 296 -44.44 -22.14 17.78
N MET A 297 -45.38 -22.07 16.83
CA MET A 297 -45.08 -21.85 15.41
C MET A 297 -44.32 -20.53 15.18
N PHE A 298 -44.77 -19.47 15.85
CA PHE A 298 -44.13 -18.16 15.76
C PHE A 298 -42.73 -18.18 16.38
N LEU A 299 -42.55 -18.74 17.58
CA LEU A 299 -41.26 -18.87 18.25
C LEU A 299 -40.26 -19.72 17.44
N THR A 300 -40.70 -20.81 16.84
CA THR A 300 -39.91 -21.67 15.95
C THR A 300 -39.44 -20.87 14.72
N SER A 301 -40.36 -20.14 14.09
CA SER A 301 -40.09 -19.32 12.92
C SER A 301 -39.07 -18.19 13.22
N VAL A 302 -39.21 -17.52 14.36
CA VAL A 302 -38.26 -16.49 14.82
C VAL A 302 -36.92 -17.12 15.14
N SER A 303 -36.88 -18.29 15.83
CA SER A 303 -35.62 -18.99 16.11
C SER A 303 -34.87 -19.35 14.83
N LEU A 304 -35.60 -19.87 13.83
CA LEU A 304 -35.03 -20.21 12.54
C LEU A 304 -34.52 -18.98 11.77
N ALA A 305 -35.26 -17.86 11.83
CA ALA A 305 -34.87 -16.62 11.23
C ALA A 305 -33.58 -16.06 11.85
N VAL A 306 -33.47 -16.12 13.19
CA VAL A 306 -32.26 -15.68 13.92
C VAL A 306 -31.05 -16.57 13.59
N ALA A 307 -31.26 -17.90 13.53
CA ALA A 307 -30.18 -18.87 13.20
C ALA A 307 -29.57 -18.66 11.80
N ALA A 308 -30.34 -18.09 10.87
CA ALA A 308 -29.92 -17.99 9.47
C ALA A 308 -28.96 -16.83 9.17
N ILE A 309 -28.82 -15.84 10.07
CA ILE A 309 -28.10 -14.61 9.76
C ILE A 309 -26.76 -14.56 10.46
N PRO A 310 -25.65 -14.51 9.68
CA PRO A 310 -24.32 -14.37 10.25
C PRO A 310 -24.05 -12.92 10.64
N GLU A 311 -24.57 -12.45 11.78
CA GLU A 311 -24.49 -11.05 12.25
C GLU A 311 -23.04 -10.53 12.38
N GLY A 312 -22.10 -11.40 12.77
CA GLY A 312 -20.69 -11.03 12.94
C GLY A 312 -19.87 -10.86 11.64
N LEU A 313 -20.40 -11.31 10.49
CA LEU A 313 -19.61 -11.46 9.27
C LEU A 313 -19.01 -10.13 8.75
N PRO A 314 -19.76 -9.02 8.59
CA PRO A 314 -19.20 -7.75 8.11
C PRO A 314 -18.16 -7.16 9.07
N ALA A 315 -18.41 -7.25 10.38
CA ALA A 315 -17.53 -6.73 11.41
C ALA A 315 -16.19 -7.50 11.44
N VAL A 316 -16.23 -8.83 11.38
CA VAL A 316 -15.03 -9.69 11.37
C VAL A 316 -14.18 -9.41 10.12
N VAL A 317 -14.80 -9.23 8.94
CA VAL A 317 -14.08 -8.85 7.71
C VAL A 317 -13.34 -7.53 7.89
N THR A 318 -14.00 -6.52 8.41
CA THR A 318 -13.39 -5.18 8.61
C THR A 318 -12.24 -5.23 9.61
N ILE A 319 -12.40 -5.98 10.71
CA ILE A 319 -11.33 -6.15 11.71
C ILE A 319 -10.16 -6.95 11.12
N ALA A 320 -10.42 -8.01 10.35
CA ALA A 320 -9.38 -8.80 9.70
C ALA A 320 -8.56 -7.98 8.70
N LEU A 321 -9.24 -7.13 7.89
CA LEU A 321 -8.57 -6.20 6.98
C LEU A 321 -7.73 -5.17 7.74
N ALA A 322 -8.27 -4.55 8.80
CA ALA A 322 -7.55 -3.56 9.60
C ALA A 322 -6.29 -4.14 10.26
N LEU A 323 -6.36 -5.35 10.82
CA LEU A 323 -5.22 -6.05 11.39
C LEU A 323 -4.21 -6.46 10.30
N GLY A 324 -4.70 -6.81 9.12
CA GLY A 324 -3.86 -7.06 7.94
C GLY A 324 -3.05 -5.85 7.54
N VAL A 325 -3.69 -4.68 7.46
CA VAL A 325 -2.98 -3.41 7.19
C VAL A 325 -1.90 -3.13 8.22
N GLN A 326 -2.18 -3.34 9.52
CA GLN A 326 -1.14 -3.17 10.56
C GLN A 326 0.07 -4.09 10.36
N ARG A 327 -0.12 -5.31 9.84
CA ARG A 327 0.98 -6.23 9.51
C ARG A 327 1.74 -5.76 8.26
N MET A 328 1.03 -5.25 7.25
CA MET A 328 1.65 -4.69 6.04
C MET A 328 2.51 -3.47 6.35
N VAL A 329 2.05 -2.56 7.23
CA VAL A 329 2.85 -1.41 7.70
C VAL A 329 4.15 -1.85 8.36
N LYS A 330 4.14 -2.92 9.17
CA LYS A 330 5.37 -3.49 9.77
C LYS A 330 6.34 -4.07 8.74
N ARG A 331 5.87 -4.31 7.51
CA ARG A 331 6.67 -4.76 6.36
C ARG A 331 6.87 -3.64 5.33
N ASN A 332 6.90 -2.39 5.79
CA ASN A 332 7.13 -1.18 4.99
C ASN A 332 6.08 -0.92 3.88
N ALA A 333 4.91 -1.52 3.96
CA ALA A 333 3.81 -1.31 3.02
C ALA A 333 2.67 -0.53 3.69
N LEU A 334 2.59 0.78 3.45
CA LEU A 334 1.56 1.67 3.98
C LEU A 334 0.36 1.68 3.04
N ILE A 335 -0.72 1.07 3.45
CA ILE A 335 -1.97 1.00 2.67
C ILE A 335 -2.77 2.29 2.85
N ARG A 336 -3.13 2.95 1.77
CA ARG A 336 -3.96 4.16 1.74
C ARG A 336 -5.45 3.85 1.56
N LYS A 337 -5.77 2.85 0.74
CA LYS A 337 -7.15 2.43 0.46
C LYS A 337 -7.36 0.97 0.86
N LEU A 338 -8.34 0.68 1.69
CA LEU A 338 -8.64 -0.70 2.15
C LEU A 338 -8.88 -1.71 1.01
N PRO A 339 -9.55 -1.36 -0.10
CA PRO A 339 -9.72 -2.28 -1.22
C PRO A 339 -8.40 -2.83 -1.78
N ALA A 340 -7.32 -2.06 -1.69
CA ALA A 340 -6.00 -2.48 -2.16
C ALA A 340 -5.47 -3.74 -1.45
N VAL A 341 -5.81 -3.95 -0.18
CA VAL A 341 -5.39 -5.15 0.58
C VAL A 341 -5.90 -6.44 -0.07
N GLU A 342 -7.18 -6.41 -0.49
CA GLU A 342 -7.80 -7.56 -1.17
C GLU A 342 -7.22 -7.77 -2.56
N THR A 343 -7.09 -6.66 -3.32
CA THR A 343 -6.62 -6.68 -4.71
C THR A 343 -5.16 -7.11 -4.78
N LEU A 344 -4.33 -6.66 -3.82
CA LEU A 344 -2.91 -7.00 -3.73
C LEU A 344 -2.68 -8.51 -3.59
N GLY A 345 -3.51 -9.20 -2.78
CA GLY A 345 -3.46 -10.66 -2.67
C GLY A 345 -3.85 -11.42 -3.95
N SER A 346 -4.40 -10.75 -4.95
CA SER A 346 -4.74 -11.32 -6.26
C SER A 346 -3.83 -10.83 -7.39
N ALA A 347 -2.81 -10.01 -7.09
CA ALA A 347 -1.87 -9.52 -8.08
C ALA A 347 -1.23 -10.67 -8.88
N SER A 348 -1.31 -10.56 -10.21
CA SER A 348 -0.77 -11.53 -11.15
C SER A 348 0.38 -10.95 -11.99
N VAL A 349 0.49 -9.62 -12.05
CA VAL A 349 1.56 -8.89 -12.72
C VAL A 349 2.03 -7.74 -11.84
N ILE A 350 3.34 -7.59 -11.70
CA ILE A 350 3.96 -6.44 -11.04
C ILE A 350 4.80 -5.70 -12.09
N CYS A 351 4.32 -4.55 -12.53
CA CYS A 351 5.06 -3.62 -13.38
C CYS A 351 5.86 -2.68 -12.49
N SER A 352 7.17 -2.72 -12.61
CA SER A 352 8.06 -1.93 -11.76
C SER A 352 8.94 -0.98 -12.57
N ASP A 353 9.08 0.26 -12.11
CA ASP A 353 10.19 1.09 -12.57
C ASP A 353 11.51 0.45 -12.11
N LYS A 354 12.58 0.68 -12.87
CA LYS A 354 13.90 0.16 -12.58
C LYS A 354 14.55 0.93 -11.42
N THR A 355 14.68 2.27 -11.61
CA THR A 355 15.50 3.13 -10.79
C THR A 355 14.92 3.31 -9.39
N GLY A 356 15.75 3.13 -8.35
CA GLY A 356 15.34 3.29 -6.96
C GLY A 356 14.43 2.18 -6.42
N THR A 357 13.75 1.38 -7.26
CA THR A 357 12.85 0.29 -6.87
C THR A 357 13.52 -1.08 -6.98
N LEU A 358 13.95 -1.46 -8.19
CA LEU A 358 14.70 -2.69 -8.44
C LEU A 358 16.20 -2.52 -8.16
N THR A 359 16.68 -1.28 -8.31
CA THR A 359 18.07 -0.89 -8.08
C THR A 359 18.16 0.04 -6.87
N LYS A 360 19.40 0.25 -6.39
CA LYS A 360 19.66 1.07 -5.20
C LYS A 360 19.55 2.57 -5.44
N ASN A 361 19.55 3.02 -6.71
CA ASN A 361 19.72 4.42 -7.12
C ASN A 361 21.04 5.02 -6.62
N GLU A 362 22.07 4.17 -6.52
CA GLU A 362 23.41 4.49 -6.07
C GLU A 362 24.39 4.12 -7.17
N MET A 363 24.67 5.07 -8.08
CA MET A 363 25.65 4.84 -9.13
C MET A 363 26.98 4.36 -8.52
N THR A 364 27.50 3.27 -9.04
CA THR A 364 28.73 2.63 -8.53
C THR A 364 29.68 2.36 -9.68
N VAL A 365 30.94 2.85 -9.60
CA VAL A 365 31.99 2.50 -10.55
C VAL A 365 32.41 1.05 -10.31
N ARG A 366 32.24 0.22 -11.34
CA ARG A 366 32.59 -1.21 -11.33
C ARG A 366 33.94 -1.49 -11.93
N ALA A 367 34.37 -0.67 -12.89
CA ALA A 367 35.65 -0.83 -13.53
C ALA A 367 36.18 0.52 -14.01
N VAL A 368 37.51 0.64 -14.02
CA VAL A 368 38.25 1.74 -14.65
C VAL A 368 39.21 1.13 -15.67
N TRP A 369 39.18 1.63 -16.91
CA TRP A 369 40.13 1.25 -17.93
C TRP A 369 41.13 2.38 -18.16
N THR A 370 42.43 2.05 -18.18
CA THR A 370 43.56 2.95 -18.53
C THR A 370 44.43 2.29 -19.58
N SER A 371 45.47 2.93 -20.04
CA SER A 371 46.43 2.33 -20.96
C SER A 371 47.05 1.02 -20.42
N ALA A 372 47.20 0.90 -19.09
CA ALA A 372 47.69 -0.27 -18.39
C ALA A 372 46.70 -1.46 -18.32
N GLY A 373 45.42 -1.25 -18.70
CA GLY A 373 44.37 -2.28 -18.75
C GLY A 373 43.13 -2.00 -17.92
N LEU A 374 42.28 -2.99 -17.81
CA LEU A 374 40.99 -2.92 -17.07
C LEU A 374 41.21 -3.27 -15.61
N THR A 375 40.86 -2.35 -14.72
CA THR A 375 40.86 -2.55 -13.27
C THR A 375 39.41 -2.66 -12.78
N GLN A 376 39.06 -3.77 -12.14
CA GLN A 376 37.78 -3.98 -11.47
C GLN A 376 37.80 -3.33 -10.09
N ILE A 377 36.69 -2.67 -9.71
CA ILE A 377 36.51 -2.02 -8.39
C ILE A 377 35.42 -2.73 -7.63
N GLY A 378 35.77 -3.32 -6.49
CA GLY A 378 34.86 -4.00 -5.57
C GLY A 378 34.12 -3.02 -4.65
N GLY A 379 33.13 -3.56 -3.91
CA GLY A 379 32.25 -2.81 -3.02
C GLY A 379 31.03 -2.22 -3.75
N ILE A 380 29.96 -1.96 -3.00
CA ILE A 380 28.64 -1.54 -3.53
C ILE A 380 28.23 -0.22 -2.88
N GLY A 381 27.57 0.64 -3.66
CA GLY A 381 27.06 1.92 -3.18
C GLY A 381 28.15 2.93 -2.86
N TYR A 382 27.87 3.81 -1.91
CA TYR A 382 28.75 4.94 -1.57
C TYR A 382 29.74 4.66 -0.43
N ASP A 383 29.87 3.41 0.01
CA ASP A 383 30.85 3.03 1.01
C ASP A 383 32.28 3.15 0.43
N PRO A 384 33.21 3.91 1.04
CA PRO A 384 34.58 4.08 0.57
C PRO A 384 35.45 2.83 0.77
N SER A 385 34.92 1.78 1.36
CA SER A 385 35.61 0.49 1.46
C SER A 385 35.48 -0.31 0.16
N GLY A 386 36.58 -0.87 -0.32
CA GLY A 386 36.58 -1.66 -1.56
C GLY A 386 37.96 -2.19 -1.92
N SER A 387 37.98 -3.06 -2.95
CA SER A 387 39.21 -3.65 -3.45
C SER A 387 39.39 -3.36 -4.94
N PHE A 388 40.61 -3.30 -5.37
CA PHE A 388 40.98 -3.18 -6.77
C PHE A 388 41.58 -4.52 -7.24
N SER A 389 41.14 -5.03 -8.36
CA SER A 389 41.61 -6.28 -8.95
C SER A 389 41.80 -6.15 -10.45
N ARG A 390 42.80 -6.84 -10.98
CA ARG A 390 43.12 -6.89 -12.42
C ARG A 390 43.25 -8.31 -12.89
N GLU A 391 43.15 -8.55 -14.20
CA GLU A 391 43.40 -9.86 -14.79
C GLU A 391 44.85 -10.33 -14.54
N ALA A 392 45.03 -11.62 -14.43
CA ALA A 392 46.31 -12.24 -14.19
C ALA A 392 47.31 -11.85 -15.34
N GLY A 393 48.52 -11.35 -14.95
CA GLY A 393 49.55 -10.87 -15.88
C GLY A 393 49.63 -9.37 -16.07
N LEU A 394 48.65 -8.59 -15.54
CA LEU A 394 48.74 -7.12 -15.51
C LEU A 394 49.42 -6.63 -14.23
N PRO A 395 50.08 -5.43 -14.27
CA PRO A 395 50.67 -4.81 -13.07
C PRO A 395 49.65 -4.65 -11.95
N PRO A 396 50.09 -4.70 -10.65
CA PRO A 396 49.18 -4.41 -9.53
C PRO A 396 48.48 -3.05 -9.69
N ALA A 397 47.26 -2.91 -9.22
CA ALA A 397 46.54 -1.64 -9.25
C ALA A 397 47.14 -0.59 -8.30
N ASP A 398 47.71 -1.09 -7.19
CA ASP A 398 48.41 -0.25 -6.21
C ASP A 398 49.68 0.33 -6.81
N GLY A 399 49.79 1.68 -6.82
CA GLY A 399 50.93 2.42 -7.37
C GLY A 399 50.88 2.70 -8.88
N ASP A 400 49.79 2.32 -9.58
CA ASP A 400 49.58 2.63 -10.98
C ASP A 400 49.31 4.14 -11.20
N PRO A 401 50.28 4.88 -11.89
CA PRO A 401 50.10 6.31 -12.07
C PRO A 401 48.94 6.68 -13.01
N ASP A 402 48.60 5.81 -13.97
CA ASP A 402 47.52 6.08 -14.94
C ASP A 402 46.15 5.93 -14.26
N LEU A 403 45.99 4.89 -13.44
CA LEU A 403 44.78 4.69 -12.64
C LEU A 403 44.59 5.86 -11.67
N ARG A 404 45.64 6.24 -10.96
CA ARG A 404 45.61 7.36 -10.04
C ARG A 404 45.21 8.68 -10.74
N ALA A 405 45.82 8.99 -11.88
CA ALA A 405 45.48 10.19 -12.64
C ALA A 405 44.03 10.21 -13.13
N CYS A 406 43.50 9.06 -13.53
CA CYS A 406 42.08 8.92 -13.93
C CYS A 406 41.12 9.16 -12.76
N LEU A 407 41.41 8.60 -11.57
CA LEU A 407 40.62 8.79 -10.36
C LEU A 407 40.71 10.24 -9.83
N GLU A 408 41.91 10.85 -9.83
CA GLU A 408 42.10 12.26 -9.48
C GLU A 408 41.30 13.21 -10.38
N ALA A 409 41.27 12.96 -11.70
CA ALA A 409 40.45 13.73 -12.63
C ALA A 409 38.96 13.63 -12.31
N GLY A 410 38.50 12.44 -11.88
CA GLY A 410 37.12 12.21 -11.40
C GLY A 410 36.78 13.01 -10.14
N VAL A 411 37.76 13.31 -9.28
CA VAL A 411 37.57 14.16 -8.08
C VAL A 411 37.67 15.64 -8.42
N TYR A 412 38.66 16.05 -9.23
CA TYR A 412 38.89 17.46 -9.58
C TYR A 412 37.78 18.06 -10.44
N CYS A 413 37.21 17.26 -11.36
CA CYS A 413 36.07 17.64 -12.19
C CYS A 413 34.77 17.12 -11.57
N ASN A 414 34.35 17.70 -10.41
CA ASN A 414 33.25 17.16 -9.63
C ASN A 414 32.63 18.21 -8.70
N GLY A 415 31.30 18.29 -8.70
CA GLY A 415 30.51 19.17 -7.82
C GLY A 415 29.86 18.48 -6.63
N ALA A 416 29.91 17.13 -6.56
CA ALA A 416 29.25 16.37 -5.47
C ALA A 416 30.11 16.28 -4.21
N GLU A 417 29.49 15.89 -3.09
CA GLU A 417 30.19 15.66 -1.81
C GLU A 417 29.80 14.28 -1.25
N LEU A 418 30.79 13.54 -0.76
CA LEU A 418 30.63 12.29 -0.04
C LEU A 418 30.62 12.58 1.47
N VAL A 419 29.51 12.38 2.14
CA VAL A 419 29.32 12.68 3.57
C VAL A 419 28.78 11.47 4.33
N GLN A 420 29.11 11.37 5.63
CA GLN A 420 28.55 10.36 6.50
C GLN A 420 27.46 10.94 7.40
N ARG A 421 26.23 10.40 7.31
CA ARG A 421 25.09 10.74 8.19
C ARG A 421 24.53 9.47 8.80
N ASP A 422 24.30 9.50 10.11
CA ASP A 422 23.73 8.35 10.87
C ASP A 422 24.45 7.02 10.59
N GLY A 423 25.79 7.06 10.41
CA GLY A 423 26.61 5.89 10.11
C GLY A 423 26.53 5.37 8.68
N ARG A 424 25.81 6.05 7.78
CA ARG A 424 25.71 5.70 6.34
C ARG A 424 26.40 6.76 5.49
N TRP A 425 27.06 6.31 4.42
CA TRP A 425 27.62 7.17 3.41
C TRP A 425 26.55 7.59 2.41
N ILE A 426 26.44 8.89 2.15
CA ILE A 426 25.51 9.48 1.20
C ILE A 426 26.22 10.50 0.30
N ILE A 427 25.67 10.72 -0.88
CA ILE A 427 26.13 11.75 -1.80
C ILE A 427 25.20 12.96 -1.72
N LEU A 428 25.81 14.15 -1.63
CA LEU A 428 25.14 15.42 -1.86
C LEU A 428 25.56 15.90 -3.26
N GLY A 429 24.64 15.92 -4.24
CA GLY A 429 24.88 16.26 -5.63
C GLY A 429 24.50 15.16 -6.61
N ASP A 430 25.08 15.19 -7.82
CA ASP A 430 24.78 14.21 -8.88
C ASP A 430 25.31 12.81 -8.54
N PRO A 431 24.47 11.73 -8.64
CA PRO A 431 24.88 10.36 -8.34
C PRO A 431 26.05 9.85 -9.20
N THR A 432 26.16 10.31 -10.45
CA THR A 432 27.27 9.93 -11.35
C THR A 432 28.59 10.51 -10.86
N GLU A 433 28.54 11.74 -10.39
CA GLU A 433 29.69 12.41 -9.77
C GLU A 433 30.07 11.75 -8.45
N GLY A 434 29.07 11.41 -7.63
CA GLY A 434 29.25 10.68 -6.39
C GLY A 434 29.94 9.33 -6.56
N ALA A 435 29.62 8.61 -7.64
CA ALA A 435 30.27 7.34 -7.97
C ALA A 435 31.77 7.49 -8.20
N LEU A 436 32.20 8.58 -8.86
CA LEU A 436 33.61 8.89 -9.11
C LEU A 436 34.34 9.22 -7.79
N LEU A 437 33.71 10.03 -6.91
CA LEU A 437 34.27 10.34 -5.59
C LEU A 437 34.44 9.08 -4.73
N THR A 438 33.45 8.20 -4.76
CA THR A 438 33.49 6.93 -4.01
C THR A 438 34.60 6.02 -4.54
N ALA A 439 34.74 5.91 -5.86
CA ALA A 439 35.82 5.12 -6.47
C ALA A 439 37.21 5.65 -6.09
N ALA A 440 37.40 6.98 -6.09
CA ALA A 440 38.65 7.61 -5.65
C ALA A 440 38.89 7.42 -4.15
N ALA A 441 37.84 7.52 -3.31
CA ALA A 441 37.96 7.30 -1.87
C ALA A 441 38.36 5.86 -1.53
N LYS A 442 37.89 4.84 -2.31
CA LYS A 442 38.35 3.45 -2.20
C LYS A 442 39.85 3.28 -2.46
N ALA A 443 40.45 4.17 -3.27
CA ALA A 443 41.90 4.24 -3.51
C ALA A 443 42.64 5.15 -2.50
N GLY A 444 41.97 5.62 -1.44
CA GLY A 444 42.55 6.54 -0.45
C GLY A 444 42.64 8.00 -0.90
N LEU A 445 42.08 8.36 -2.05
CA LEU A 445 42.04 9.72 -2.57
C LEU A 445 40.80 10.46 -2.07
N THR A 446 41.00 11.41 -1.14
CA THR A 446 39.89 12.21 -0.61
C THR A 446 39.87 13.59 -1.27
N ARG A 447 38.67 14.16 -1.44
CA ARG A 447 38.48 15.50 -2.01
C ARG A 447 39.27 16.55 -1.21
N ALA A 448 39.17 16.53 0.11
CA ALA A 448 39.88 17.43 1.00
C ALA A 448 41.40 17.36 0.84
N GLY A 449 41.96 16.15 0.69
CA GLY A 449 43.39 15.96 0.49
C GLY A 449 43.88 16.44 -0.87
N LEU A 450 43.05 16.32 -1.91
CA LEU A 450 43.39 16.78 -3.27
C LEU A 450 43.17 18.29 -3.44
N GLU A 451 42.20 18.90 -2.81
CA GLU A 451 41.95 20.34 -2.83
C GLU A 451 43.08 21.17 -2.18
N THR A 452 43.83 20.57 -1.24
CA THR A 452 45.08 21.22 -0.71
C THR A 452 46.23 21.24 -1.71
N GLN A 453 46.17 20.43 -2.78
CA GLN A 453 47.24 20.38 -3.81
C GLN A 453 46.90 21.22 -5.02
N CYS A 454 45.62 21.41 -5.35
CA CYS A 454 45.18 22.14 -6.53
C CYS A 454 43.94 23.00 -6.21
N ALA A 455 44.12 24.31 -6.21
CA ALA A 455 43.08 25.30 -5.99
C ALA A 455 42.11 25.41 -7.18
N PHE A 456 40.81 25.59 -6.89
CA PHE A 456 39.78 25.84 -7.90
C PHE A 456 40.01 27.20 -8.57
N VAL A 457 39.82 27.25 -9.89
CA VAL A 457 39.91 28.49 -10.69
C VAL A 457 38.60 28.80 -11.39
N GLU A 458 38.10 27.89 -12.23
CA GLU A 458 36.90 28.12 -13.04
C GLU A 458 36.20 26.79 -13.37
N GLU A 459 34.90 26.82 -13.68
CA GLU A 459 34.10 25.68 -14.11
C GLU A 459 33.34 26.00 -15.40
N ILE A 460 33.40 25.10 -16.37
CA ILE A 460 32.51 25.04 -17.51
C ILE A 460 31.50 23.93 -17.22
N PRO A 461 30.24 24.27 -16.82
CA PRO A 461 29.30 23.31 -16.37
C PRO A 461 28.93 22.28 -17.43
N PHE A 462 28.35 21.14 -17.00
CA PHE A 462 27.85 20.14 -17.92
C PHE A 462 26.73 20.69 -18.81
N ASP A 463 26.86 20.45 -20.09
CA ASP A 463 25.83 20.76 -21.08
C ASP A 463 25.38 19.50 -21.83
N SER A 464 24.08 19.38 -22.06
CA SER A 464 23.48 18.17 -22.64
C SER A 464 23.71 18.01 -24.15
N GLU A 465 24.01 19.09 -24.88
CA GLU A 465 24.34 19.04 -26.30
C GLU A 465 25.81 18.68 -26.48
N ARG A 466 26.69 19.36 -25.71
CA ARG A 466 28.12 19.13 -25.68
C ARG A 466 28.51 17.83 -24.97
N LYS A 467 27.74 17.38 -23.97
CA LYS A 467 27.93 16.19 -23.12
C LYS A 467 29.27 16.13 -22.40
N LEU A 468 29.87 17.24 -22.10
CA LEU A 468 31.12 17.42 -21.39
C LEU A 468 30.98 18.40 -20.24
N MET A 469 31.85 18.28 -19.24
CA MET A 469 32.04 19.18 -18.13
C MET A 469 33.55 19.39 -17.93
N SER A 470 33.96 20.60 -17.63
CA SER A 470 35.39 20.94 -17.42
C SER A 470 35.58 21.77 -16.16
N VAL A 471 36.60 21.46 -15.38
CA VAL A 471 37.01 22.24 -14.20
C VAL A 471 38.48 22.57 -14.29
N ILE A 472 38.81 23.86 -14.17
CA ILE A 472 40.16 24.38 -14.22
C ILE A 472 40.67 24.51 -12.78
N ARG A 473 41.87 23.96 -12.54
CA ARG A 473 42.53 24.03 -11.24
C ARG A 473 43.97 24.51 -11.37
N ARG A 474 44.48 25.15 -10.31
CA ARG A 474 45.85 25.64 -10.23
C ARG A 474 46.62 24.79 -9.21
N ALA A 475 47.69 24.15 -9.63
CA ALA A 475 48.59 23.42 -8.74
C ALA A 475 49.35 24.39 -7.80
N GLU A 476 49.37 24.04 -6.50
CA GLU A 476 50.04 24.86 -5.45
C GLU A 476 51.56 24.85 -5.58
N ASN A 477 52.16 23.75 -6.09
CA ASN A 477 53.60 23.55 -6.11
C ASN A 477 54.32 24.33 -7.21
N ASP A 478 53.74 24.41 -8.41
CA ASP A 478 54.36 24.97 -9.60
C ASP A 478 53.51 26.05 -10.28
N GLY A 479 52.30 26.28 -9.77
CA GLY A 479 51.36 27.28 -10.30
C GLY A 479 50.73 26.91 -11.64
N LEU A 480 50.96 25.70 -12.17
CA LEU A 480 50.44 25.26 -13.46
C LEU A 480 48.91 25.17 -13.43
N LEU A 481 48.27 25.62 -14.50
CA LEU A 481 46.83 25.54 -14.71
C LEU A 481 46.51 24.25 -15.48
N THR A 482 45.65 23.43 -14.92
CA THR A 482 45.17 22.18 -15.54
C THR A 482 43.66 22.16 -15.60
N ALA A 483 43.13 21.98 -16.81
CA ALA A 483 41.71 21.66 -17.00
C ALA A 483 41.53 20.14 -16.94
N TYR A 484 40.63 19.70 -16.07
CA TYR A 484 40.15 18.32 -15.98
C TYR A 484 38.79 18.27 -16.66
N VAL A 485 38.63 17.31 -17.58
CA VAL A 485 37.42 17.18 -18.42
C VAL A 485 36.87 15.79 -18.26
N LYS A 486 35.55 15.72 -18.04
CA LYS A 486 34.81 14.44 -18.03
C LYS A 486 33.57 14.52 -18.94
N GLY A 487 33.14 13.37 -19.46
CA GLY A 487 31.91 13.30 -20.23
C GLY A 487 31.76 12.07 -21.09
N ALA A 488 30.91 12.15 -22.11
CA ALA A 488 30.62 11.06 -22.99
C ALA A 488 31.88 10.55 -23.69
N ALA A 489 32.14 9.26 -23.56
CA ALA A 489 33.39 8.64 -23.95
C ALA A 489 33.67 8.75 -25.45
N ASP A 490 32.63 8.61 -26.27
CA ASP A 490 32.68 8.78 -27.73
C ASP A 490 33.04 10.19 -28.13
N ILE A 491 32.47 11.20 -27.49
CA ILE A 491 32.73 12.63 -27.78
C ILE A 491 34.12 13.05 -27.29
N LEU A 492 34.44 12.77 -26.01
CA LEU A 492 35.68 13.17 -25.40
C LEU A 492 36.88 12.56 -26.13
N LEU A 493 36.77 11.29 -26.58
CA LEU A 493 37.80 10.64 -27.36
C LEU A 493 38.15 11.41 -28.67
N THR A 494 37.20 12.09 -29.31
CA THR A 494 37.43 12.90 -30.50
C THR A 494 38.22 14.16 -30.22
N ARG A 495 38.16 14.70 -28.99
CA ARG A 495 38.82 15.89 -28.51
C ARG A 495 40.26 15.65 -28.01
N CYS A 496 40.67 14.36 -27.86
CA CYS A 496 41.97 13.98 -27.37
C CYS A 496 42.99 13.82 -28.50
N THR A 497 44.19 14.38 -28.30
CA THR A 497 45.34 14.22 -29.19
C THR A 497 46.44 13.37 -28.55
N HIS A 498 46.45 13.23 -27.24
CA HIS A 498 47.43 12.45 -26.46
C HIS A 498 46.72 11.37 -25.61
N LEU A 499 47.51 10.34 -25.26
CA LEU A 499 47.12 9.27 -24.34
C LEU A 499 48.11 9.23 -23.20
N LEU A 500 47.63 9.11 -21.96
CA LEU A 500 48.50 8.87 -20.80
C LEU A 500 48.93 7.39 -20.79
N GLU A 501 50.22 7.12 -20.70
CA GLU A 501 50.77 5.76 -20.62
C GLU A 501 51.99 5.78 -19.67
N ASN A 502 51.92 4.97 -18.58
CA ASN A 502 52.94 4.94 -17.53
C ASN A 502 53.25 6.30 -16.93
N GLY A 503 52.27 7.15 -16.71
CA GLY A 503 52.37 8.51 -16.16
C GLY A 503 52.84 9.58 -17.15
N GLN A 504 53.15 9.24 -18.41
CA GLN A 504 53.61 10.16 -19.45
C GLN A 504 52.58 10.30 -20.57
N ALA A 505 52.40 11.55 -21.04
CA ALA A 505 51.55 11.82 -22.19
C ALA A 505 52.31 11.53 -23.49
N ARG A 506 51.77 10.67 -24.34
CA ARG A 506 52.26 10.43 -25.71
C ARG A 506 51.19 10.73 -26.76
N LEU A 507 51.61 11.00 -27.98
CA LEU A 507 50.68 11.17 -29.11
C LEU A 507 49.79 9.92 -29.27
N MET A 508 48.49 10.12 -29.42
CA MET A 508 47.51 9.05 -29.63
C MET A 508 47.52 8.58 -31.09
N GLN A 509 47.77 7.30 -31.29
CA GLN A 509 47.77 6.67 -32.60
C GLN A 509 46.35 6.24 -33.03
N LYS A 510 46.16 5.91 -34.32
CA LYS A 510 44.89 5.41 -34.85
C LYS A 510 44.46 4.09 -34.16
N GLU A 511 45.41 3.22 -33.91
CA GLU A 511 45.25 1.95 -33.23
C GLU A 511 44.74 2.12 -31.80
N ASP A 512 45.19 3.14 -31.08
CA ASP A 512 44.74 3.49 -29.74
C ASP A 512 43.24 3.87 -29.76
N ARG A 513 42.83 4.70 -30.73
CA ARG A 513 41.41 5.09 -30.87
C ARG A 513 40.51 3.87 -31.15
N VAL A 514 40.97 2.98 -32.02
CA VAL A 514 40.22 1.73 -32.33
C VAL A 514 40.14 0.82 -31.09
N ARG A 515 41.25 0.71 -30.33
CA ARG A 515 41.31 -0.06 -29.08
C ARG A 515 40.34 0.51 -28.04
N ILE A 516 40.40 1.81 -27.77
CA ILE A 516 39.52 2.50 -26.82
C ILE A 516 38.07 2.38 -27.26
N GLY A 517 37.78 2.57 -28.55
CA GLY A 517 36.40 2.39 -29.09
C GLY A 517 35.84 1.00 -28.84
N ARG A 518 36.65 -0.08 -29.01
CA ARG A 518 36.23 -1.45 -28.70
C ARG A 518 35.95 -1.65 -27.20
N ILE A 519 36.77 -1.04 -26.34
CA ILE A 519 36.55 -1.13 -24.89
C ILE A 519 35.28 -0.37 -24.48
N ILE A 520 35.01 0.80 -25.03
CA ILE A 520 33.75 1.53 -24.82
C ILE A 520 32.57 0.65 -25.22
N GLU A 521 32.62 0.00 -26.39
CA GLU A 521 31.58 -0.89 -26.87
C GLU A 521 31.42 -2.11 -25.96
N GLN A 522 32.52 -2.74 -25.55
CA GLN A 522 32.53 -3.90 -24.67
C GLN A 522 31.89 -3.57 -23.30
N LEU A 523 32.28 -2.45 -22.67
CA LEU A 523 31.73 -2.00 -21.40
C LEU A 523 30.24 -1.61 -21.52
N SER A 524 29.87 -0.94 -22.62
CA SER A 524 28.49 -0.57 -22.89
C SER A 524 27.59 -1.78 -23.13
N ASN A 525 28.12 -2.85 -23.78
CA ASN A 525 27.41 -4.11 -23.96
C ASN A 525 27.20 -4.89 -22.65
N GLN A 526 28.01 -4.61 -21.62
CA GLN A 526 27.80 -5.09 -20.24
C GLN A 526 26.82 -4.18 -19.44
N ALA A 527 26.11 -3.28 -20.15
CA ALA A 527 25.17 -2.33 -19.55
C ALA A 527 25.80 -1.31 -18.58
N LEU A 528 27.09 -1.09 -18.68
CA LEU A 528 27.78 -0.07 -17.90
C LEU A 528 27.69 1.29 -18.60
N ARG A 529 27.39 2.32 -17.82
CA ARG A 529 27.53 3.72 -18.26
C ARG A 529 29.01 4.07 -18.26
N VAL A 530 29.54 4.45 -19.43
CA VAL A 530 30.95 4.72 -19.60
C VAL A 530 31.17 6.23 -19.69
N LEU A 531 31.97 6.77 -18.78
CA LEU A 531 32.48 8.15 -18.82
C LEU A 531 33.96 8.14 -19.12
N ALA A 532 34.42 9.07 -19.96
CA ALA A 532 35.83 9.27 -20.18
C ALA A 532 36.36 10.46 -19.33
N MET A 533 37.64 10.36 -18.96
CA MET A 533 38.40 11.37 -18.23
C MET A 533 39.57 11.84 -19.09
N ALA A 534 39.76 13.13 -19.11
CA ALA A 534 40.91 13.74 -19.81
C ALA A 534 41.43 14.96 -19.05
N ARG A 535 42.65 15.41 -19.39
CA ARG A 535 43.21 16.67 -18.86
C ARG A 535 43.94 17.44 -19.94
N ARG A 536 44.11 18.75 -19.70
CA ARG A 536 44.99 19.64 -20.47
C ARG A 536 45.66 20.60 -19.56
N THR A 537 46.99 20.73 -19.68
CA THR A 537 47.80 21.68 -18.91
C THR A 537 48.07 22.91 -19.77
N PHE A 538 48.01 24.08 -19.17
CA PHE A 538 48.25 25.37 -19.81
C PHE A 538 49.51 26.02 -19.25
N GLU A 539 50.42 26.43 -20.11
CA GLU A 539 51.63 27.19 -19.74
C GLU A 539 51.28 28.64 -19.38
N ALA A 540 50.23 29.18 -19.99
CA ALA A 540 49.68 30.50 -19.68
C ALA A 540 48.14 30.46 -19.76
N PRO A 541 47.40 31.25 -18.91
CA PRO A 541 45.96 31.31 -18.97
C PRO A 541 45.47 31.81 -20.34
N PRO A 542 44.42 31.23 -20.95
CA PRO A 542 43.82 31.74 -22.16
C PRO A 542 43.10 33.08 -21.89
N ASP A 543 42.79 33.84 -22.95
CA ASP A 543 42.06 35.12 -22.86
C ASP A 543 40.67 34.97 -22.23
N ALA A 544 40.04 33.82 -22.45
CA ALA A 544 38.77 33.44 -21.81
C ALA A 544 38.69 31.91 -21.62
N TRP A 545 38.08 31.49 -20.50
CA TRP A 545 37.76 30.09 -20.22
C TRP A 545 36.43 29.73 -20.91
N SER A 546 36.52 29.18 -22.11
CA SER A 546 35.38 28.69 -22.88
C SER A 546 35.56 27.21 -23.27
N ASP A 547 34.51 26.53 -23.66
CA ASP A 547 34.57 25.16 -24.15
C ASP A 547 35.46 25.03 -25.39
N GLU A 548 35.42 26.01 -26.31
CA GLU A 548 36.26 26.05 -27.51
C GLU A 548 37.76 26.14 -27.19
N THR A 549 38.10 26.86 -26.11
CA THR A 549 39.50 27.05 -25.70
C THR A 549 40.02 25.90 -24.84
N VAL A 550 39.19 25.31 -24.00
CA VAL A 550 39.57 24.31 -22.99
C VAL A 550 39.46 22.89 -23.52
N GLU A 551 38.38 22.54 -24.24
CA GLU A 551 38.02 21.16 -24.58
C GLU A 551 38.62 20.69 -25.93
N ARG A 552 39.87 21.02 -26.17
CA ARG A 552 40.65 20.59 -27.35
C ARG A 552 42.07 20.20 -26.94
N ASP A 553 42.71 19.40 -27.76
CA ASP A 553 44.08 18.93 -27.55
C ASP A 553 44.29 18.26 -26.20
N LEU A 554 43.30 17.46 -25.79
CA LEU A 554 43.28 16.83 -24.48
C LEU A 554 44.17 15.56 -24.44
N THR A 555 44.71 15.28 -23.26
CA THR A 555 45.34 14.00 -22.93
C THR A 555 44.30 13.07 -22.31
N PHE A 556 43.98 11.97 -22.99
CA PHE A 556 43.09 10.94 -22.53
C PHE A 556 43.68 10.19 -21.34
N LEU A 557 42.95 10.07 -20.21
CA LEU A 557 43.41 9.44 -18.97
C LEU A 557 42.84 8.03 -18.80
N GLY A 558 41.57 7.85 -19.11
CA GLY A 558 40.87 6.56 -18.93
C GLY A 558 39.39 6.66 -19.07
N LEU A 559 38.75 5.50 -18.81
CA LEU A 559 37.29 5.31 -18.81
C LEU A 559 36.85 4.83 -17.42
N ALA A 560 35.83 5.44 -16.87
CA ALA A 560 35.13 4.94 -15.69
C ALA A 560 33.78 4.30 -16.11
N ALA A 561 33.64 3.04 -15.84
CA ALA A 561 32.43 2.27 -16.15
C ALA A 561 31.61 2.03 -14.88
N MET A 562 30.37 2.47 -14.86
CA MET A 562 29.52 2.48 -13.69
C MET A 562 28.10 1.96 -13.99
N ILE A 563 27.43 1.48 -12.96
CA ILE A 563 26.08 0.99 -13.02
C ILE A 563 25.38 1.34 -11.71
N ASP A 564 24.05 1.49 -11.78
CA ASP A 564 23.17 1.46 -10.62
C ASP A 564 22.86 0.00 -10.30
N PRO A 565 23.44 -0.58 -9.23
CA PRO A 565 23.37 -2.01 -8.99
C PRO A 565 21.98 -2.46 -8.53
N PRO A 566 21.51 -3.65 -8.92
CA PRO A 566 20.29 -4.22 -8.39
C PRO A 566 20.41 -4.45 -6.88
N ARG A 567 19.29 -4.38 -6.17
CA ARG A 567 19.21 -4.73 -4.74
C ARG A 567 19.30 -6.25 -4.59
N GLU A 568 20.07 -6.76 -3.63
CA GLU A 568 20.27 -8.19 -3.43
C GLU A 568 18.97 -8.93 -3.06
N GLU A 569 18.16 -8.32 -2.18
CA GLU A 569 16.87 -8.84 -1.73
C GLU A 569 15.80 -8.91 -2.84
N VAL A 570 15.94 -8.12 -3.89
CA VAL A 570 15.02 -8.13 -5.04
C VAL A 570 15.13 -9.43 -5.83
N LYS A 571 16.30 -10.03 -5.92
CA LYS A 571 16.50 -11.31 -6.60
C LYS A 571 15.69 -12.43 -5.97
N GLU A 572 15.71 -12.52 -4.64
CA GLU A 572 14.90 -13.49 -3.90
C GLU A 572 13.39 -13.20 -4.04
N ALA A 573 13.01 -11.93 -4.00
CA ALA A 573 11.62 -11.52 -4.16
C ALA A 573 11.08 -11.89 -5.57
N ILE A 574 11.86 -11.69 -6.61
CA ILE A 574 11.52 -12.08 -7.99
C ILE A 574 11.43 -13.61 -8.14
N ALA A 575 12.31 -14.37 -7.50
CA ALA A 575 12.21 -15.82 -7.47
C ALA A 575 10.88 -16.27 -6.86
N LYS A 576 10.46 -15.68 -5.73
CA LYS A 576 9.14 -15.91 -5.11
C LYS A 576 7.98 -15.53 -6.04
N CYS A 577 8.08 -14.42 -6.78
CA CYS A 577 7.07 -14.04 -7.78
C CYS A 577 6.93 -15.11 -8.84
N ARG A 578 8.03 -15.60 -9.40
CA ARG A 578 8.04 -16.64 -10.43
C ARG A 578 7.43 -17.95 -9.92
N GLU A 579 7.80 -18.40 -8.70
CA GLU A 579 7.21 -19.58 -8.08
C GLU A 579 5.71 -19.45 -7.86
N SER A 580 5.25 -18.22 -7.56
CA SER A 580 3.84 -17.89 -7.36
C SER A 580 3.07 -17.66 -8.65
N GLY A 581 3.70 -17.74 -9.83
CA GLY A 581 3.06 -17.42 -11.11
C GLY A 581 2.75 -15.93 -11.30
N ILE A 582 3.47 -15.03 -10.61
CA ILE A 582 3.36 -13.57 -10.76
C ILE A 582 4.39 -13.12 -11.78
N ALA A 583 3.93 -12.50 -12.87
CA ALA A 583 4.82 -11.94 -13.88
C ALA A 583 5.47 -10.64 -13.35
N THR A 584 6.78 -10.53 -13.49
CA THR A 584 7.52 -9.29 -13.20
C THR A 584 7.88 -8.61 -14.51
N VAL A 585 7.53 -7.33 -14.65
CA VAL A 585 7.74 -6.51 -15.83
C VAL A 585 8.51 -5.26 -15.44
N MET A 586 9.62 -4.99 -16.12
CA MET A 586 10.39 -3.77 -15.95
C MET A 586 9.99 -2.72 -16.97
N ILE A 587 9.72 -1.50 -16.50
CA ILE A 587 9.35 -0.36 -17.34
C ILE A 587 10.31 0.79 -16.99
N THR A 588 11.16 1.24 -17.93
CA THR A 588 12.22 2.20 -17.63
C THR A 588 12.50 3.19 -18.77
N GLY A 589 12.99 4.38 -18.41
CA GLY A 589 13.57 5.34 -19.35
C GLY A 589 14.95 4.95 -19.87
N ASP A 590 15.62 3.95 -19.28
CA ASP A 590 16.97 3.52 -19.61
C ASP A 590 17.09 2.89 -20.99
N HIS A 591 18.35 2.73 -21.41
CA HIS A 591 18.67 2.03 -22.67
C HIS A 591 18.29 0.53 -22.57
N LYS A 592 17.79 -0.02 -23.69
CA LYS A 592 17.32 -1.41 -23.79
C LYS A 592 18.33 -2.44 -23.30
N MET A 593 19.62 -2.29 -23.66
CA MET A 593 20.68 -3.22 -23.23
C MET A 593 20.90 -3.20 -21.72
N THR A 594 20.92 -2.01 -21.10
CA THR A 594 21.04 -1.85 -19.66
C THR A 594 19.88 -2.51 -18.90
N ALA A 595 18.65 -2.26 -19.35
CA ALA A 595 17.45 -2.84 -18.76
C ALA A 595 17.44 -4.37 -18.86
N VAL A 596 17.81 -4.93 -20.02
CA VAL A 596 17.90 -6.39 -20.23
C VAL A 596 18.99 -7.03 -19.36
N ALA A 597 20.18 -6.37 -19.22
CA ALA A 597 21.25 -6.91 -18.39
C ALA A 597 20.82 -7.02 -16.92
N ILE A 598 20.18 -5.98 -16.36
CA ILE A 598 19.65 -5.97 -15.00
C ILE A 598 18.55 -7.01 -14.83
N ALA A 599 17.63 -7.14 -15.81
CA ALA A 599 16.57 -8.11 -15.76
C ALA A 599 17.07 -9.56 -15.81
N ARG A 600 18.19 -9.83 -16.52
CA ARG A 600 18.89 -11.13 -16.52
C ARG A 600 19.56 -11.40 -15.18
N GLU A 601 20.25 -10.42 -14.59
CA GLU A 601 20.90 -10.54 -13.29
C GLU A 601 19.89 -10.83 -12.19
N LEU A 602 18.72 -10.20 -12.25
CA LEU A 602 17.60 -10.43 -11.33
C LEU A 602 16.81 -11.71 -11.61
N GLY A 603 17.00 -12.36 -12.76
CA GLY A 603 16.48 -13.70 -13.08
C GLY A 603 15.06 -13.76 -13.63
N PHE A 604 14.50 -12.65 -14.16
CA PHE A 604 13.17 -12.63 -14.80
C PHE A 604 13.19 -12.41 -16.33
N TYR A 605 14.37 -12.32 -16.93
CA TYR A 605 14.55 -12.27 -18.39
C TYR A 605 15.23 -13.54 -18.89
N GLY A 606 14.46 -14.44 -19.52
CA GLY A 606 14.92 -15.70 -20.08
C GLY A 606 15.06 -15.67 -21.62
N GLU A 607 15.30 -16.83 -22.22
CA GLU A 607 15.49 -16.99 -23.69
C GLU A 607 14.24 -16.59 -24.48
N ASP A 608 13.05 -16.93 -23.97
CA ASP A 608 11.77 -16.62 -24.63
C ASP A 608 11.26 -15.20 -24.33
N SER A 609 11.95 -14.46 -23.46
CA SER A 609 11.54 -13.12 -23.04
C SER A 609 11.89 -12.09 -24.12
N ARG A 610 11.00 -11.11 -24.30
CA ARG A 610 11.20 -9.97 -25.20
C ARG A 610 11.47 -8.69 -24.44
N ALA A 611 12.20 -7.80 -25.11
CA ALA A 611 12.37 -6.40 -24.69
C ALA A 611 11.93 -5.50 -25.83
N LEU A 612 11.08 -4.50 -25.54
CA LEU A 612 10.62 -3.50 -26.50
C LEU A 612 11.07 -2.11 -26.07
N THR A 613 11.44 -1.29 -27.05
CA THR A 613 11.62 0.17 -26.86
C THR A 613 10.30 0.92 -27.10
N GLY A 614 10.19 2.16 -26.60
CA GLY A 614 9.04 3.02 -26.88
C GLY A 614 8.75 3.13 -28.38
N ALA A 615 9.78 3.37 -29.20
CA ALA A 615 9.63 3.45 -30.65
C ALA A 615 9.20 2.12 -31.31
N GLU A 616 9.59 0.97 -30.78
CA GLU A 616 9.08 -0.34 -31.24
C GLU A 616 7.62 -0.53 -30.81
N LEU A 617 7.26 -0.05 -29.61
CA LEU A 617 5.90 -0.10 -29.09
C LEU A 617 4.94 0.78 -29.91
N ASP A 618 5.37 1.96 -30.36
CA ASP A 618 4.56 2.88 -31.18
C ASP A 618 4.19 2.30 -32.55
N ARG A 619 4.99 1.36 -33.05
CA ARG A 619 4.74 0.68 -34.34
C ARG A 619 3.71 -0.45 -34.25
N LEU A 620 3.42 -0.91 -33.04
CA LEU A 620 2.46 -2.00 -32.83
C LEU A 620 1.04 -1.43 -32.67
N SER A 621 0.09 -2.00 -33.37
CA SER A 621 -1.33 -1.78 -33.11
C SER A 621 -1.72 -2.35 -31.73
N GLU A 622 -2.86 -1.91 -31.16
CA GLU A 622 -3.34 -2.43 -29.87
C GLU A 622 -3.52 -3.96 -29.88
N ALA A 623 -4.07 -4.50 -30.95
CA ALA A 623 -4.33 -5.94 -31.09
C ALA A 623 -3.02 -6.78 -31.22
N GLU A 624 -1.99 -6.23 -31.84
CA GLU A 624 -0.67 -6.86 -31.93
C GLU A 624 0.03 -6.79 -30.58
N PHE A 625 -0.03 -5.63 -29.92
CA PHE A 625 0.58 -5.45 -28.61
C PHE A 625 -0.04 -6.36 -27.54
N GLU A 626 -1.36 -6.53 -27.53
CA GLU A 626 -2.03 -7.48 -26.62
C GLU A 626 -1.54 -8.93 -26.77
N LYS A 627 -1.10 -9.35 -27.95
CA LYS A 627 -0.52 -10.69 -28.17
C LYS A 627 0.91 -10.79 -27.64
N GLU A 628 1.67 -9.68 -27.69
CA GLU A 628 3.08 -9.65 -27.34
C GLU A 628 3.32 -9.33 -25.85
N VAL A 629 2.33 -8.73 -25.17
CA VAL A 629 2.48 -8.23 -23.79
C VAL A 629 2.93 -9.32 -22.80
N GLU A 630 2.43 -10.55 -22.94
CA GLU A 630 2.76 -11.67 -22.04
C GLU A 630 4.21 -12.19 -22.21
N ARG A 631 4.82 -11.94 -23.38
CA ARG A 631 6.21 -12.33 -23.68
C ARG A 631 7.19 -11.20 -23.41
N THR A 632 6.70 -9.97 -23.23
CA THR A 632 7.55 -8.80 -23.05
C THR A 632 7.79 -8.54 -21.58
N ALA A 633 9.01 -8.82 -21.11
CA ALA A 633 9.43 -8.63 -19.72
C ALA A 633 10.06 -7.25 -19.46
N VAL A 634 10.54 -6.55 -20.51
CA VAL A 634 11.26 -5.27 -20.39
C VAL A 634 10.74 -4.27 -21.41
N TYR A 635 10.38 -3.07 -20.93
CA TYR A 635 10.05 -1.91 -21.74
C TYR A 635 11.07 -0.80 -21.47
N ALA A 636 11.83 -0.39 -22.48
CA ALA A 636 12.96 0.53 -22.36
C ALA A 636 12.72 1.82 -23.17
N ARG A 637 13.28 2.95 -22.73
CA ARG A 637 13.10 4.28 -23.34
C ARG A 637 11.62 4.62 -23.57
N VAL A 638 10.80 4.40 -22.55
CA VAL A 638 9.36 4.60 -22.61
C VAL A 638 8.94 5.96 -22.08
N SER A 639 7.90 6.54 -22.71
CA SER A 639 7.22 7.75 -22.24
C SER A 639 6.14 7.39 -21.19
N PRO A 640 5.56 8.38 -20.49
CA PRO A 640 4.42 8.15 -19.58
C PRO A 640 3.23 7.48 -20.27
N GLU A 641 2.95 7.82 -21.51
CA GLU A 641 1.88 7.23 -22.31
C GLU A 641 2.11 5.74 -22.57
N HIS A 642 3.37 5.35 -22.83
CA HIS A 642 3.73 3.94 -22.98
C HIS A 642 3.53 3.16 -21.69
N LYS A 643 3.88 3.74 -20.51
CA LYS A 643 3.66 3.11 -19.20
C LYS A 643 2.16 2.83 -18.99
N LEU A 644 1.31 3.80 -19.30
CA LEU A 644 -0.15 3.65 -19.23
C LEU A 644 -0.64 2.56 -20.19
N ARG A 645 -0.16 2.53 -21.44
CA ARG A 645 -0.52 1.56 -22.47
C ARG A 645 -0.18 0.12 -22.05
N VAL A 646 0.99 -0.09 -21.41
CA VAL A 646 1.40 -1.40 -20.89
C VAL A 646 0.45 -1.88 -19.78
N VAL A 647 0.12 -1.03 -18.82
CA VAL A 647 -0.83 -1.36 -17.74
C VAL A 647 -2.20 -1.73 -18.32
N GLN A 648 -2.72 -0.96 -19.25
CA GLN A 648 -4.03 -1.21 -19.90
C GLN A 648 -4.04 -2.52 -20.68
N ALA A 649 -2.95 -2.86 -21.39
CA ALA A 649 -2.86 -4.11 -22.15
C ALA A 649 -2.92 -5.34 -21.24
N TRP A 650 -2.20 -5.34 -20.12
CA TRP A 650 -2.27 -6.40 -19.11
C TRP A 650 -3.66 -6.52 -18.49
N ARG A 651 -4.31 -5.39 -18.18
CA ARG A 651 -5.69 -5.38 -17.62
C ARG A 651 -6.71 -5.92 -18.62
N ARG A 652 -6.60 -5.59 -19.92
CA ARG A 652 -7.46 -6.15 -21.00
C ARG A 652 -7.31 -7.68 -21.13
N ARG A 653 -6.13 -8.22 -20.82
CA ARG A 653 -5.88 -9.68 -20.71
C ARG A 653 -6.47 -10.32 -19.46
N GLY A 654 -7.19 -9.54 -18.63
CA GLY A 654 -7.84 -10.03 -17.40
C GLY A 654 -6.88 -10.21 -16.23
N GLN A 655 -5.66 -9.69 -16.32
CA GLN A 655 -4.67 -9.75 -15.25
C GLN A 655 -4.94 -8.67 -14.19
N VAL A 656 -4.50 -8.94 -12.97
CA VAL A 656 -4.51 -7.96 -11.86
C VAL A 656 -3.14 -7.32 -11.77
N VAL A 657 -3.07 -6.05 -12.13
CA VAL A 657 -1.80 -5.33 -12.33
C VAL A 657 -1.48 -4.45 -11.14
N ALA A 658 -0.30 -4.65 -10.54
CA ALA A 658 0.33 -3.68 -9.65
C ALA A 658 1.34 -2.85 -10.45
N MET A 659 1.30 -1.51 -10.34
CA MET A 659 2.24 -0.60 -11.01
C MET A 659 2.95 0.26 -9.99
N THR A 660 4.30 0.24 -10.03
CA THR A 660 5.11 1.12 -9.18
C THR A 660 5.51 2.38 -9.93
N GLY A 661 5.66 3.48 -9.19
CA GLY A 661 6.19 4.72 -9.73
C GLY A 661 6.65 5.66 -8.64
N ASP A 662 7.57 6.56 -8.99
CA ASP A 662 8.11 7.59 -8.10
C ASP A 662 7.93 9.00 -8.66
N GLY A 663 7.87 9.16 -9.98
CA GLY A 663 7.75 10.44 -10.67
C GLY A 663 6.32 10.84 -11.04
N VAL A 664 6.13 12.13 -11.33
CA VAL A 664 4.87 12.67 -11.90
C VAL A 664 4.48 11.93 -13.18
N ASN A 665 5.48 11.52 -13.96
CA ASN A 665 5.33 10.79 -15.22
C ASN A 665 4.71 9.39 -15.04
N ASP A 666 4.78 8.83 -13.85
CA ASP A 666 4.22 7.52 -13.51
C ASP A 666 2.79 7.59 -13.02
N ALA A 667 2.38 8.75 -12.50
CA ALA A 667 1.09 8.94 -11.86
C ALA A 667 -0.11 8.45 -12.70
N PRO A 668 -0.20 8.67 -14.03
CA PRO A 668 -1.30 8.13 -14.84
C PRO A 668 -1.33 6.60 -14.86
N ALA A 669 -0.18 5.94 -14.99
CA ALA A 669 -0.08 4.48 -15.01
C ALA A 669 -0.34 3.87 -13.62
N VAL A 670 0.15 4.50 -12.56
CA VAL A 670 -0.10 4.13 -11.15
C VAL A 670 -1.59 4.23 -10.84
N LYS A 671 -2.27 5.30 -11.26
CA LYS A 671 -3.71 5.48 -11.07
C LYS A 671 -4.56 4.48 -11.85
N GLU A 672 -4.14 4.13 -13.07
CA GLU A 672 -4.86 3.19 -13.94
C GLU A 672 -4.72 1.73 -13.49
N ALA A 673 -3.64 1.37 -12.80
CA ALA A 673 -3.41 0.01 -12.32
C ALA A 673 -4.54 -0.46 -11.37
N ASP A 674 -4.70 -1.78 -11.22
CA ASP A 674 -5.60 -2.33 -10.18
C ASP A 674 -5.05 -2.06 -8.77
N ILE A 675 -3.72 -1.87 -8.67
CA ILE A 675 -3.00 -1.49 -7.44
C ILE A 675 -1.90 -0.50 -7.83
N GLY A 676 -2.11 0.76 -7.51
CA GLY A 676 -1.08 1.79 -7.64
C GLY A 676 -0.14 1.78 -6.44
N VAL A 677 1.17 1.72 -6.69
CA VAL A 677 2.22 1.67 -5.66
C VAL A 677 3.15 2.86 -5.82
N ALA A 678 3.24 3.72 -4.82
CA ALA A 678 4.19 4.83 -4.81
C ALA A 678 5.40 4.52 -3.93
N MET A 679 6.55 5.08 -4.30
CA MET A 679 7.76 5.08 -3.46
C MET A 679 7.58 6.09 -2.31
N GLY A 680 8.10 5.76 -1.12
CA GLY A 680 7.94 6.56 0.09
C GLY A 680 9.01 7.63 0.23
N ILE A 681 10.25 7.31 -0.16
CA ILE A 681 11.42 8.18 -0.04
C ILE A 681 11.55 9.03 -1.32
N THR A 682 11.68 8.39 -2.49
CA THR A 682 11.88 9.05 -3.79
C THR A 682 10.59 9.51 -4.44
N GLY A 683 9.44 8.93 -4.05
CA GLY A 683 8.15 9.23 -4.68
C GLY A 683 7.70 10.67 -4.47
N THR A 684 7.22 11.29 -5.55
CA THR A 684 6.61 12.62 -5.51
C THR A 684 5.25 12.57 -4.81
N ASP A 685 4.81 13.69 -4.26
CA ASP A 685 3.52 13.78 -3.60
C ASP A 685 2.35 13.45 -4.54
N VAL A 686 2.47 13.83 -5.82
CA VAL A 686 1.49 13.49 -6.87
C VAL A 686 1.32 11.98 -7.00
N THR A 687 2.43 11.24 -7.08
CA THR A 687 2.41 9.78 -7.21
C THR A 687 1.88 9.12 -5.95
N LYS A 688 2.28 9.62 -4.77
CA LYS A 688 1.75 9.16 -3.48
C LYS A 688 0.25 9.38 -3.37
N GLU A 689 -0.26 10.51 -3.85
CA GLU A 689 -1.69 10.85 -3.76
C GLU A 689 -2.59 9.94 -4.59
N VAL A 690 -2.20 9.61 -5.81
CA VAL A 690 -2.97 8.73 -6.69
C VAL A 690 -2.84 7.26 -6.34
N SER A 691 -1.81 6.87 -5.57
CA SER A 691 -1.51 5.48 -5.23
C SER A 691 -2.50 4.87 -4.22
N ASP A 692 -2.57 3.55 -4.21
CA ASP A 692 -3.33 2.75 -3.24
C ASP A 692 -2.45 2.29 -2.07
N MET A 693 -1.14 2.20 -2.30
CA MET A 693 -0.12 1.77 -1.33
C MET A 693 1.15 2.61 -1.50
N ILE A 694 1.83 2.88 -0.38
CA ILE A 694 3.16 3.50 -0.36
C ILE A 694 4.15 2.52 0.25
N VAL A 695 5.28 2.31 -0.42
CA VAL A 695 6.41 1.49 0.06
C VAL A 695 7.41 2.41 0.74
N THR A 696 7.51 2.35 2.07
CA THR A 696 8.25 3.33 2.87
C THR A 696 9.78 3.22 2.78
N ASP A 697 10.30 2.11 2.24
CA ASP A 697 11.72 1.82 2.02
C ASP A 697 12.13 1.76 0.55
N ASP A 698 11.22 2.12 -0.36
CA ASP A 698 11.39 2.10 -1.81
C ASP A 698 11.88 0.74 -2.37
N ASN A 699 11.53 -0.37 -1.71
CA ASN A 699 12.06 -1.68 -2.03
C ASN A 699 11.00 -2.60 -2.66
N PHE A 700 11.30 -3.16 -3.83
CA PHE A 700 10.43 -4.12 -4.51
C PHE A 700 10.12 -5.35 -3.63
N ALA A 701 11.06 -5.80 -2.79
CA ALA A 701 10.83 -6.92 -1.89
C ALA A 701 9.68 -6.66 -0.89
N SER A 702 9.49 -5.41 -0.46
CA SER A 702 8.37 -5.00 0.41
C SER A 702 7.02 -5.09 -0.31
N ILE A 703 6.99 -4.88 -1.64
CA ILE A 703 5.79 -5.09 -2.46
C ILE A 703 5.41 -6.58 -2.48
N VAL A 704 6.39 -7.45 -2.71
CA VAL A 704 6.18 -8.91 -2.71
C VAL A 704 5.75 -9.41 -1.34
N ALA A 705 6.33 -8.87 -0.26
CA ALA A 705 5.92 -9.17 1.11
C ALA A 705 4.48 -8.70 1.39
N ALA A 706 4.05 -7.57 0.82
CA ALA A 706 2.68 -7.10 0.93
C ALA A 706 1.70 -7.98 0.12
N VAL A 707 2.10 -8.50 -1.04
CA VAL A 707 1.31 -9.51 -1.78
C VAL A 707 1.13 -10.79 -0.96
N GLU A 708 2.20 -11.29 -0.32
CA GLU A 708 2.16 -12.44 0.58
C GLU A 708 1.16 -12.24 1.74
N GLU A 709 1.22 -11.07 2.40
CA GLU A 709 0.26 -10.71 3.45
C GLU A 709 -1.17 -10.59 2.93
N GLY A 710 -1.37 -9.97 1.76
CA GLY A 710 -2.69 -9.85 1.11
C GLY A 710 -3.32 -11.21 0.81
N ARG A 711 -2.54 -12.18 0.32
CA ARG A 711 -2.96 -13.58 0.12
C ARG A 711 -3.31 -14.24 1.44
N GLY A 712 -2.51 -14.04 2.50
CA GLY A 712 -2.75 -14.56 3.84
C GLY A 712 -4.03 -14.00 4.46
N ILE A 713 -4.28 -12.70 4.34
CA ILE A 713 -5.50 -12.04 4.81
C ILE A 713 -6.73 -12.62 4.11
N TYR A 714 -6.67 -12.77 2.80
CA TYR A 714 -7.77 -13.34 2.03
C TYR A 714 -8.04 -14.80 2.41
N ASP A 715 -7.00 -15.62 2.62
CA ASP A 715 -7.15 -16.99 3.10
C ASP A 715 -7.80 -17.04 4.49
N ASN A 716 -7.42 -16.14 5.40
CA ASN A 716 -8.03 -16.05 6.72
C ASN A 716 -9.50 -15.58 6.63
N ILE A 717 -9.83 -14.68 5.74
CA ILE A 717 -11.22 -14.30 5.43
C ILE A 717 -12.03 -15.52 4.98
N LYS A 718 -11.49 -16.34 4.09
CA LYS A 718 -12.14 -17.61 3.67
C LYS A 718 -12.32 -18.60 4.82
N LYS A 719 -11.39 -18.64 5.79
CA LYS A 719 -11.47 -19.55 6.96
C LYS A 719 -12.65 -19.19 7.85
N PHE A 720 -12.76 -17.93 8.27
CA PHE A 720 -13.84 -17.54 9.16
C PHE A 720 -15.22 -17.48 8.48
N ILE A 721 -15.30 -17.11 7.19
CA ILE A 721 -16.54 -17.21 6.41
C ILE A 721 -17.01 -18.67 6.37
N HIS A 722 -16.09 -19.59 6.08
CA HIS A 722 -16.40 -21.01 6.08
C HIS A 722 -16.90 -21.50 7.45
N TYR A 723 -16.23 -21.07 8.52
CA TYR A 723 -16.61 -21.37 9.89
C TYR A 723 -18.03 -20.88 10.21
N LEU A 724 -18.30 -19.57 10.08
CA LEU A 724 -19.59 -18.98 10.41
C LEU A 724 -20.75 -19.61 9.60
N LEU A 725 -20.53 -19.80 8.29
CA LEU A 725 -21.58 -20.42 7.47
C LEU A 725 -21.84 -21.88 7.82
N SER A 726 -20.83 -22.63 8.23
CA SER A 726 -21.02 -24.02 8.69
C SER A 726 -21.78 -24.06 10.00
N CYS A 727 -21.49 -23.16 10.94
CA CYS A 727 -22.19 -23.01 12.22
C CYS A 727 -23.66 -22.67 11.99
N ASN A 728 -23.95 -21.60 11.23
CA ASN A 728 -25.33 -21.22 10.92
C ASN A 728 -26.11 -22.33 10.18
N THR A 729 -25.44 -23.05 9.25
CA THR A 729 -26.07 -24.23 8.60
C THR A 729 -26.40 -25.30 9.62
N GLY A 730 -25.54 -25.53 10.61
CA GLY A 730 -25.79 -26.47 11.70
C GLY A 730 -27.00 -26.06 12.53
N GLU A 731 -27.15 -24.82 12.90
CA GLU A 731 -28.27 -24.27 13.66
C GLU A 731 -29.59 -24.38 12.88
N ILE A 732 -29.56 -23.92 11.61
CA ILE A 732 -30.75 -24.04 10.72
C ILE A 732 -31.18 -25.47 10.59
N LEU A 733 -30.29 -26.42 10.33
CA LEU A 733 -30.60 -27.82 10.18
C LEU A 733 -31.08 -28.42 11.49
N THR A 734 -30.55 -28.03 12.64
CA THR A 734 -31.05 -28.48 13.97
C THR A 734 -32.50 -28.09 14.16
N MET A 735 -32.87 -26.85 13.90
CA MET A 735 -34.22 -26.35 14.03
C MET A 735 -35.17 -26.95 12.98
N PHE A 736 -34.73 -26.96 11.72
CA PHE A 736 -35.53 -27.45 10.59
C PHE A 736 -35.85 -28.94 10.69
N VAL A 737 -34.87 -29.78 10.98
CA VAL A 737 -35.04 -31.23 11.07
C VAL A 737 -35.91 -31.59 12.28
N ALA A 738 -35.72 -30.94 13.44
CA ALA A 738 -36.59 -31.13 14.59
C ALA A 738 -38.07 -30.82 14.27
N SER A 739 -38.34 -29.68 13.63
CA SER A 739 -39.67 -29.29 13.19
C SER A 739 -40.22 -30.27 12.12
N LEU A 740 -39.37 -30.69 11.15
CA LEU A 740 -39.79 -31.64 10.11
C LEU A 740 -40.23 -33.00 10.69
N ILE A 741 -39.55 -33.52 11.71
CA ILE A 741 -39.87 -34.79 12.39
C ILE A 741 -41.04 -34.63 13.38
N GLY A 742 -41.36 -33.39 13.80
CA GLY A 742 -42.39 -33.08 14.80
C GLY A 742 -41.89 -33.20 16.22
N TRP A 743 -40.59 -33.01 16.46
CA TRP A 743 -40.01 -32.92 17.79
C TRP A 743 -40.29 -31.56 18.43
N PRO A 744 -40.31 -31.48 19.76
CA PRO A 744 -40.36 -30.17 20.43
C PRO A 744 -39.15 -29.30 20.00
N VAL A 745 -39.34 -27.97 19.95
CA VAL A 745 -38.31 -26.98 19.60
C VAL A 745 -37.07 -27.21 20.44
N PRO A 746 -35.90 -27.55 19.83
CA PRO A 746 -34.69 -27.92 20.57
C PRO A 746 -33.97 -26.73 21.17
N LEU A 747 -34.11 -25.53 20.60
CA LEU A 747 -33.39 -24.31 21.02
C LEU A 747 -34.31 -23.09 20.98
N PHE A 748 -34.22 -22.24 21.98
CA PHE A 748 -34.89 -20.94 22.00
C PHE A 748 -34.10 -19.86 21.23
N PRO A 749 -34.76 -18.77 20.73
CA PRO A 749 -34.10 -17.69 20.01
C PRO A 749 -32.93 -17.06 20.79
N ILE A 750 -33.09 -16.88 22.10
CA ILE A 750 -32.07 -16.35 23.00
C ILE A 750 -30.80 -17.23 23.04
N GLN A 751 -30.99 -18.55 23.01
CA GLN A 751 -29.85 -19.49 23.03
C GLN A 751 -29.06 -19.46 21.72
N ILE A 752 -29.77 -19.41 20.60
CA ILE A 752 -29.12 -19.28 19.25
C ILE A 752 -28.36 -17.99 19.13
N LEU A 753 -28.95 -16.86 19.56
CA LEU A 753 -28.28 -15.57 19.51
C LEU A 753 -27.04 -15.54 20.39
N TRP A 754 -27.07 -16.16 21.56
CA TRP A 754 -25.91 -16.31 22.43
C TRP A 754 -24.77 -17.07 21.74
N VAL A 755 -25.12 -18.17 21.07
CA VAL A 755 -24.17 -18.98 20.31
C VAL A 755 -23.52 -18.13 19.20
N ASN A 756 -24.32 -17.49 18.35
CA ASN A 756 -23.82 -16.68 17.22
C ASN A 756 -22.95 -15.52 17.66
N LEU A 757 -23.31 -14.85 18.75
CA LEU A 757 -22.65 -13.64 19.20
C LEU A 757 -21.38 -13.92 20.01
N VAL A 758 -21.47 -14.84 20.98
CA VAL A 758 -20.41 -15.09 21.96
C VAL A 758 -19.57 -16.29 21.56
N THR A 759 -20.21 -17.41 21.24
CA THR A 759 -19.51 -18.67 20.99
C THR A 759 -18.84 -18.67 19.63
N ASP A 760 -19.48 -18.12 18.59
CA ASP A 760 -18.95 -18.09 17.23
C ASP A 760 -18.13 -16.84 16.93
N GLY A 761 -18.49 -15.71 17.51
CA GLY A 761 -17.84 -14.41 17.23
C GLY A 761 -16.35 -14.37 17.60
N LEU A 762 -15.98 -14.88 18.79
CA LEU A 762 -14.59 -14.87 19.25
C LEU A 762 -13.66 -15.81 18.44
N PRO A 763 -14.02 -17.08 18.15
CA PRO A 763 -13.22 -17.94 17.28
C PRO A 763 -13.13 -17.43 15.83
N ALA A 764 -14.21 -16.83 15.29
CA ALA A 764 -14.19 -16.22 13.96
C ALA A 764 -13.14 -15.10 13.86
N LEU A 765 -13.10 -14.20 14.85
CA LEU A 765 -12.07 -13.16 14.95
C LEU A 765 -10.66 -13.75 15.06
N ALA A 766 -10.49 -14.80 15.84
CA ALA A 766 -9.19 -15.46 16.02
C ALA A 766 -8.72 -16.20 14.75
N LEU A 767 -9.64 -16.76 13.95
CA LEU A 767 -9.36 -17.30 12.62
C LEU A 767 -8.94 -16.22 11.62
N GLY A 768 -9.52 -15.02 11.73
CA GLY A 768 -9.07 -13.85 10.95
C GLY A 768 -7.63 -13.43 11.22
N MET A 769 -7.07 -13.86 12.36
CA MET A 769 -5.69 -13.58 12.79
C MET A 769 -4.75 -14.79 12.67
N ASP A 770 -5.16 -15.88 12.01
CA ASP A 770 -4.34 -17.08 11.85
C ASP A 770 -3.03 -16.74 11.10
N PRO A 771 -1.89 -17.36 11.45
CA PRO A 771 -0.63 -17.19 10.72
C PRO A 771 -0.80 -17.46 9.22
N VAL A 772 -0.05 -16.73 8.40
CA VAL A 772 -0.02 -16.93 6.95
C VAL A 772 0.51 -18.34 6.64
N ALA A 773 -0.15 -19.06 5.76
CA ALA A 773 0.26 -20.39 5.36
C ALA A 773 1.60 -20.36 4.62
N LYS A 774 2.52 -21.27 4.93
CA LYS A 774 3.87 -21.30 4.34
C LYS A 774 3.86 -21.48 2.82
N ASP A 775 2.82 -22.10 2.27
CA ASP A 775 2.65 -22.39 0.84
C ASP A 775 1.86 -21.28 0.09
N VAL A 776 1.59 -20.13 0.73
CA VAL A 776 0.76 -19.08 0.13
C VAL A 776 1.35 -18.51 -1.14
N MET A 777 2.69 -18.42 -1.20
CA MET A 777 3.43 -17.97 -2.39
C MET A 777 3.79 -19.12 -3.36
N ALA A 778 3.52 -20.37 -3.03
CA ALA A 778 3.63 -21.49 -3.96
C ALA A 778 2.37 -21.74 -4.80
N ARG A 779 1.33 -20.92 -4.60
CA ARG A 779 0.05 -21.03 -5.31
C ARG A 779 -0.05 -19.97 -6.40
N PRO A 780 -0.67 -20.28 -7.56
CA PRO A 780 -0.88 -19.27 -8.61
C PRO A 780 -1.80 -18.14 -8.13
N PRO A 781 -1.75 -16.96 -8.77
CA PRO A 781 -2.63 -15.86 -8.47
C PRO A 781 -4.10 -16.24 -8.67
N ARG A 782 -4.95 -15.67 -7.85
CA ARG A 782 -6.40 -15.86 -7.92
C ARG A 782 -6.97 -15.07 -9.10
N ARG A 783 -7.94 -15.66 -9.81
CA ARG A 783 -8.68 -14.95 -10.87
C ARG A 783 -9.55 -13.85 -10.28
N LYS A 784 -9.67 -12.73 -10.97
CA LYS A 784 -10.48 -11.56 -10.55
C LYS A 784 -11.95 -11.94 -10.27
N ASP A 785 -12.50 -12.91 -10.99
CA ASP A 785 -13.90 -13.33 -10.90
C ASP A 785 -14.14 -14.56 -10.01
N GLU A 786 -13.09 -15.08 -9.34
CA GLU A 786 -13.23 -16.25 -8.49
C GLU A 786 -14.22 -16.00 -7.33
N PRO A 787 -15.29 -16.81 -7.18
CA PRO A 787 -16.23 -16.64 -6.08
C PRO A 787 -15.59 -17.02 -4.75
N ILE A 788 -15.99 -16.33 -3.68
CA ILE A 788 -15.50 -16.61 -2.31
C ILE A 788 -15.87 -18.04 -1.90
N ILE A 789 -17.08 -18.45 -2.26
CA ILE A 789 -17.62 -19.79 -1.99
C ILE A 789 -17.78 -20.53 -3.32
N THR A 790 -16.87 -21.43 -3.60
CA THR A 790 -16.98 -22.34 -4.75
C THR A 790 -18.00 -23.43 -4.47
N GLY A 791 -18.60 -24.04 -5.49
CA GLY A 791 -19.57 -25.10 -5.31
C GLY A 791 -19.06 -26.29 -4.48
N ARG A 792 -17.76 -26.62 -4.59
CA ARG A 792 -17.12 -27.64 -3.74
C ARG A 792 -17.07 -27.20 -2.26
N ARG A 793 -16.74 -25.93 -2.01
CA ARG A 793 -16.69 -25.38 -0.64
C ARG A 793 -18.09 -25.26 -0.05
N GLY A 794 -19.11 -24.86 -0.84
CA GLY A 794 -20.51 -24.83 -0.41
C GLY A 794 -21.02 -26.20 0.05
N ARG A 795 -20.75 -27.25 -0.74
CA ARG A 795 -21.09 -28.64 -0.33
C ARG A 795 -20.41 -29.07 0.97
N LEU A 796 -19.16 -28.65 1.18
CA LEU A 796 -18.44 -28.95 2.41
C LEU A 796 -19.03 -28.20 3.62
N ILE A 797 -19.43 -26.95 3.47
CA ILE A 797 -20.12 -26.14 4.48
C ILE A 797 -21.40 -26.83 4.91
N ILE A 798 -22.25 -27.27 3.96
CA ILE A 798 -23.48 -27.96 4.24
C ILE A 798 -23.23 -29.29 4.95
N ALA A 799 -22.28 -30.10 4.51
CA ALA A 799 -21.96 -31.38 5.12
C ALA A 799 -21.44 -31.20 6.57
N GLN A 800 -20.59 -30.20 6.82
CA GLN A 800 -20.07 -29.91 8.16
C GLN A 800 -21.16 -29.36 9.08
N GLY A 801 -22.02 -28.47 8.58
CA GLY A 801 -23.21 -28.03 9.30
C GLY A 801 -24.16 -29.20 9.64
N ALA A 802 -24.36 -30.15 8.72
CA ALA A 802 -25.15 -31.35 8.97
C ALA A 802 -24.56 -32.24 10.08
N PHE A 803 -23.22 -32.37 10.16
CA PHE A 803 -22.58 -33.08 11.28
C PHE A 803 -22.78 -32.36 12.61
N ILE A 804 -22.69 -31.02 12.65
CA ILE A 804 -22.97 -30.22 13.85
C ILE A 804 -24.44 -30.44 14.29
N ALA A 805 -25.38 -30.35 13.36
CA ALA A 805 -26.79 -30.58 13.62
C ALA A 805 -27.05 -32.01 14.14
N LEU A 806 -26.39 -33.01 13.54
CA LEU A 806 -26.53 -34.41 13.96
C LEU A 806 -26.07 -34.62 15.41
N CYS A 807 -24.98 -33.99 15.82
CA CYS A 807 -24.50 -34.03 17.20
C CYS A 807 -25.52 -33.41 18.16
N ALA A 808 -26.01 -32.20 17.85
CA ALA A 808 -26.97 -31.49 18.69
C ALA A 808 -28.31 -32.24 18.80
N LEU A 809 -28.87 -32.71 17.68
CA LEU A 809 -30.12 -33.48 17.64
C LEU A 809 -29.97 -34.87 18.24
N GLY A 810 -28.82 -35.53 18.07
CA GLY A 810 -28.50 -36.82 18.66
C GLY A 810 -28.48 -36.74 20.18
N VAL A 811 -27.82 -35.73 20.77
CA VAL A 811 -27.83 -35.46 22.20
C VAL A 811 -29.23 -35.10 22.70
N PHE A 812 -29.96 -34.22 21.97
CA PHE A 812 -31.33 -33.86 22.30
C PHE A 812 -32.26 -35.09 22.38
N ALA A 813 -32.20 -35.95 21.37
CA ALA A 813 -33.01 -37.17 21.32
C ALA A 813 -32.61 -38.17 22.42
N PHE A 814 -31.33 -38.31 22.69
CA PHE A 814 -30.85 -39.22 23.73
C PHE A 814 -31.41 -38.82 25.12
N VAL A 815 -31.23 -37.54 25.51
CA VAL A 815 -31.70 -37.05 26.80
C VAL A 815 -33.22 -37.07 26.89
N LEU A 816 -33.95 -36.72 25.81
CA LEU A 816 -35.41 -36.63 25.81
C LEU A 816 -36.09 -37.99 25.79
N PHE A 817 -35.64 -38.94 24.95
CA PHE A 817 -36.33 -40.19 24.69
C PHE A 817 -35.72 -41.41 25.39
N VAL A 818 -34.35 -41.41 25.61
CA VAL A 818 -33.67 -42.54 26.25
C VAL A 818 -33.55 -42.32 27.75
N GLU A 819 -32.96 -41.20 28.18
CA GLU A 819 -32.85 -40.87 29.62
C GLU A 819 -34.16 -40.39 30.22
N LYS A 820 -35.06 -39.79 29.42
CA LYS A 820 -36.40 -39.29 29.83
C LYS A 820 -36.31 -38.20 30.94
N GLU A 821 -35.24 -37.41 30.94
CA GLU A 821 -34.98 -36.44 32.01
C GLU A 821 -35.71 -35.07 31.83
N GLY A 822 -36.64 -35.00 30.88
CA GLY A 822 -37.43 -33.80 30.63
C GLY A 822 -36.91 -32.90 29.51
N LEU A 823 -37.80 -32.03 29.00
CA LEU A 823 -37.55 -31.19 27.85
C LEU A 823 -36.53 -30.07 28.14
N GLY A 824 -36.53 -29.53 29.37
CA GLY A 824 -35.58 -28.45 29.77
C GLY A 824 -34.15 -28.93 29.73
N ARG A 825 -33.89 -30.12 30.31
CA ARG A 825 -32.54 -30.70 30.32
C ARG A 825 -32.08 -31.13 28.92
N ALA A 826 -33.00 -31.70 28.10
CA ALA A 826 -32.68 -32.04 26.71
C ALA A 826 -32.30 -30.80 25.86
N ARG A 827 -33.01 -29.68 26.03
CA ARG A 827 -32.65 -28.38 25.37
C ARG A 827 -31.29 -27.86 25.82
N THR A 828 -31.00 -27.93 27.11
CA THR A 828 -29.71 -27.51 27.66
C THR A 828 -28.57 -28.36 27.10
N ALA A 829 -28.72 -29.66 27.06
CA ALA A 829 -27.75 -30.60 26.50
C ALA A 829 -27.54 -30.34 24.99
N ALA A 830 -28.62 -30.09 24.23
CA ALA A 830 -28.56 -29.74 22.81
C ALA A 830 -27.81 -28.41 22.57
N LEU A 831 -28.10 -27.38 23.38
CA LEU A 831 -27.39 -26.09 23.33
C LEU A 831 -25.90 -26.28 23.56
N PHE A 832 -25.52 -27.04 24.60
CA PHE A 832 -24.11 -27.24 24.92
C PHE A 832 -23.40 -28.12 23.87
N ALA A 833 -24.10 -29.11 23.30
CA ALA A 833 -23.60 -29.92 22.20
C ALA A 833 -23.39 -29.11 20.93
N LEU A 834 -24.32 -28.24 20.57
CA LEU A 834 -24.21 -27.35 19.42
C LEU A 834 -23.00 -26.43 19.55
N ALA A 835 -22.94 -25.65 20.65
CA ALA A 835 -21.87 -24.70 20.92
C ALA A 835 -20.49 -25.36 20.98
N SER A 836 -20.36 -26.49 21.68
CA SER A 836 -19.11 -27.23 21.78
C SER A 836 -18.66 -27.81 20.44
N SER A 837 -19.60 -28.33 19.62
CA SER A 837 -19.30 -28.80 18.25
C SER A 837 -18.75 -27.68 17.35
N GLN A 838 -19.30 -26.45 17.45
CA GLN A 838 -18.83 -25.28 16.72
C GLN A 838 -17.41 -24.86 17.17
N LEU A 839 -17.14 -24.88 18.49
CA LEU A 839 -15.80 -24.61 19.01
C LEU A 839 -14.76 -25.63 18.49
N PHE A 840 -15.07 -26.92 18.47
CA PHE A 840 -14.20 -27.94 17.86
C PHE A 840 -14.07 -27.72 16.35
N HIS A 841 -15.16 -27.33 15.68
CA HIS A 841 -15.15 -27.04 14.24
C HIS A 841 -14.28 -25.85 13.87
N SER A 842 -14.12 -24.86 14.75
CA SER A 842 -13.21 -23.73 14.52
C SER A 842 -11.76 -24.18 14.29
N LEU A 843 -11.31 -25.24 14.95
CA LEU A 843 -10.00 -25.86 14.74
C LEU A 843 -9.89 -26.52 13.35
N ASN A 844 -10.99 -27.13 12.85
CA ASN A 844 -11.03 -27.70 11.50
C ASN A 844 -10.88 -26.64 10.41
N CYS A 845 -11.43 -25.44 10.65
CA CYS A 845 -11.44 -24.35 9.69
C CYS A 845 -10.09 -23.69 9.47
N ARG A 846 -9.07 -23.97 10.30
CA ARG A 846 -7.70 -23.47 10.11
C ARG A 846 -7.07 -23.92 8.80
N SER A 847 -7.29 -25.19 8.39
CA SER A 847 -6.89 -25.67 7.06
C SER A 847 -7.88 -26.72 6.55
N GLN A 848 -8.20 -26.65 5.26
CA GLN A 848 -8.98 -27.70 4.59
C GLN A 848 -8.11 -28.84 4.04
N ARG A 849 -6.79 -28.64 4.00
CA ARG A 849 -5.82 -29.56 3.40
C ARG A 849 -4.98 -30.28 4.45
N ASP A 850 -4.48 -29.51 5.41
CA ASP A 850 -3.52 -29.98 6.40
C ASP A 850 -4.20 -30.41 7.68
N SER A 851 -3.70 -31.48 8.28
CA SER A 851 -4.13 -31.94 9.59
C SER A 851 -3.77 -30.89 10.66
N LEU A 852 -4.64 -30.75 11.67
CA LEU A 852 -4.38 -29.91 12.85
C LEU A 852 -3.06 -30.30 13.55
N PHE A 853 -2.71 -31.57 13.54
CA PHE A 853 -1.45 -32.09 14.12
C PHE A 853 -0.21 -31.68 13.32
N THR A 854 -0.35 -31.50 11.99
CA THR A 854 0.75 -31.00 11.13
C THR A 854 0.91 -29.48 11.24
N LEU A 855 -0.18 -28.74 11.38
CA LEU A 855 -0.17 -27.29 11.58
C LEU A 855 0.36 -26.88 12.96
N GLY A 856 0.23 -27.75 13.94
CA GLY A 856 0.50 -27.47 15.34
C GLY A 856 -0.68 -26.81 16.06
N PHE A 857 -1.10 -27.43 17.15
CA PHE A 857 -2.27 -27.01 17.92
C PHE A 857 -2.13 -25.58 18.47
N PHE A 858 -0.94 -25.25 19.00
CA PHE A 858 -0.64 -23.97 19.66
C PHE A 858 -0.10 -22.87 18.75
N THR A 859 -0.07 -23.04 17.45
CA THR A 859 0.44 -22.03 16.53
C THR A 859 -0.49 -20.79 16.43
N ASN A 860 -1.77 -20.92 16.78
CA ASN A 860 -2.71 -19.81 16.95
C ASN A 860 -3.23 -19.75 18.40
N MET A 861 -2.43 -19.17 19.30
CA MET A 861 -2.80 -19.01 20.71
C MET A 861 -4.06 -18.16 20.91
N LYS A 862 -4.36 -17.23 19.97
CA LYS A 862 -5.57 -16.40 20.04
C LYS A 862 -6.82 -17.23 19.84
N LEU A 863 -6.78 -18.23 18.94
CA LEU A 863 -7.88 -19.18 18.75
C LEU A 863 -8.07 -20.06 19.98
N ILE A 864 -7.00 -20.56 20.56
CA ILE A 864 -7.08 -21.37 21.79
C ILE A 864 -7.67 -20.56 22.95
N ALA A 865 -7.21 -19.31 23.12
CA ALA A 865 -7.78 -18.40 24.13
C ALA A 865 -9.26 -18.09 23.85
N ALA A 866 -9.64 -17.85 22.58
CA ALA A 866 -11.05 -17.62 22.20
C ALA A 866 -11.93 -18.83 22.53
N ILE A 867 -11.49 -20.05 22.20
CA ILE A 867 -12.19 -21.29 22.54
C ILE A 867 -12.32 -21.43 24.07
N GLY A 868 -11.23 -21.18 24.81
CA GLY A 868 -11.25 -21.27 26.27
C GLY A 868 -12.21 -20.27 26.92
N VAL A 869 -12.22 -19.02 26.45
CA VAL A 869 -13.15 -17.98 26.94
C VAL A 869 -14.60 -18.34 26.58
N SER A 870 -14.88 -18.75 25.34
CA SER A 870 -16.21 -19.15 24.90
C SER A 870 -16.73 -20.35 25.72
N LEU A 871 -15.88 -21.34 25.97
CA LEU A 871 -16.24 -22.51 26.80
C LEU A 871 -16.51 -22.10 28.27
N ALA A 872 -15.66 -21.24 28.83
CA ALA A 872 -15.87 -20.75 30.20
C ALA A 872 -17.17 -19.95 30.33
N LEU A 873 -17.51 -19.13 29.36
CA LEU A 873 -18.79 -18.41 29.33
C LEU A 873 -19.98 -19.37 29.14
N GLN A 874 -19.83 -20.40 28.34
CA GLN A 874 -20.84 -21.42 28.13
C GLN A 874 -21.10 -22.23 29.43
N ILE A 875 -20.06 -22.59 30.17
CA ILE A 875 -20.16 -23.21 31.48
C ILE A 875 -20.80 -22.26 32.49
N ALA A 876 -20.46 -20.97 32.48
CA ALA A 876 -21.08 -20.00 33.37
C ALA A 876 -22.60 -19.91 33.20
N ILE A 877 -23.13 -20.00 31.97
CA ILE A 877 -24.56 -20.03 31.72
C ILE A 877 -25.24 -21.22 32.39
N LEU A 878 -24.59 -22.39 32.43
CA LEU A 878 -25.18 -23.64 32.99
C LEU A 878 -25.28 -23.59 34.51
N TYR A 879 -24.38 -22.87 35.21
CA TYR A 879 -24.28 -22.98 36.67
C TYR A 879 -24.60 -21.69 37.42
N LEU A 880 -24.64 -20.49 36.79
CA LEU A 880 -25.05 -19.27 37.46
C LEU A 880 -26.59 -19.15 37.52
N PRO A 881 -27.21 -19.01 38.70
CA PRO A 881 -28.67 -18.98 38.83
C PRO A 881 -29.37 -17.87 38.06
N PHE A 882 -28.68 -16.69 37.89
CA PHE A 882 -29.20 -15.57 37.13
C PHE A 882 -29.26 -15.88 35.64
N THR A 883 -28.21 -16.48 35.07
CA THR A 883 -28.12 -16.82 33.64
C THR A 883 -29.03 -18.00 33.31
N GLN A 884 -29.18 -18.98 34.20
CA GLN A 884 -30.12 -20.11 34.02
C GLN A 884 -31.55 -19.62 33.76
N LYS A 885 -32.02 -18.63 34.52
CA LYS A 885 -33.35 -18.04 34.34
C LYS A 885 -33.51 -17.32 32.99
N ILE A 886 -32.50 -16.57 32.58
CA ILE A 886 -32.51 -15.80 31.33
C ILE A 886 -32.49 -16.73 30.11
N PHE A 887 -31.54 -17.68 30.10
CA PHE A 887 -31.37 -18.59 28.98
C PHE A 887 -32.25 -19.83 29.04
N LYS A 888 -33.10 -19.98 30.06
CA LYS A 888 -33.97 -21.12 30.28
C LYS A 888 -33.21 -22.47 30.18
N VAL A 889 -32.09 -22.55 30.92
CA VAL A 889 -31.20 -23.73 30.96
C VAL A 889 -31.20 -24.37 32.35
N GLU A 890 -30.96 -25.67 32.40
CA GLU A 890 -30.82 -26.47 33.60
C GLU A 890 -29.39 -26.96 33.80
N ALA A 891 -28.94 -27.12 35.03
CA ALA A 891 -27.58 -27.61 35.30
C ALA A 891 -27.44 -29.07 34.81
N LEU A 892 -26.36 -29.36 34.09
CA LEU A 892 -25.97 -30.70 33.66
C LEU A 892 -25.00 -31.34 34.64
N GLY A 893 -25.10 -32.65 34.83
CA GLY A 893 -24.14 -33.38 35.65
C GLY A 893 -22.77 -33.51 34.98
N PRO A 894 -21.72 -33.82 35.75
CA PRO A 894 -20.35 -33.97 35.18
C PRO A 894 -20.28 -35.10 34.11
N LEU A 895 -21.05 -36.15 34.27
CA LEU A 895 -21.11 -37.26 33.31
C LEU A 895 -21.78 -36.81 32.01
N ASP A 896 -22.91 -36.07 32.10
CA ASP A 896 -23.58 -35.54 30.93
C ASP A 896 -22.71 -34.59 30.14
N LEU A 897 -21.99 -33.70 30.85
CA LEU A 897 -21.00 -32.80 30.24
C LEU A 897 -19.91 -33.58 29.49
N ALA A 898 -19.39 -34.65 30.10
CA ALA A 898 -18.37 -35.47 29.45
C ALA A 898 -18.92 -36.17 28.19
N ILE A 899 -20.13 -36.68 28.22
CA ILE A 899 -20.80 -37.30 27.06
C ILE A 899 -21.03 -36.26 25.97
N VAL A 900 -21.57 -35.10 26.34
CA VAL A 900 -21.84 -34.01 25.39
C VAL A 900 -20.55 -33.54 24.72
N VAL A 901 -19.46 -33.33 25.48
CA VAL A 901 -18.16 -32.95 24.93
C VAL A 901 -17.60 -34.04 24.01
N ALA A 902 -17.69 -35.29 24.38
CA ALA A 902 -17.24 -36.41 23.54
C ALA A 902 -17.99 -36.46 22.21
N VAL A 903 -19.34 -36.36 22.21
CA VAL A 903 -20.14 -36.31 20.98
C VAL A 903 -19.85 -35.05 20.16
N SER A 904 -19.69 -33.89 20.81
CA SER A 904 -19.37 -32.62 20.16
C SER A 904 -18.01 -32.62 19.48
N SER A 905 -17.07 -33.46 19.91
CA SER A 905 -15.77 -33.61 19.26
C SER A 905 -15.83 -34.39 17.94
N PHE A 906 -16.91 -35.09 17.64
CA PHE A 906 -17.04 -35.96 16.47
C PHE A 906 -16.77 -35.24 15.13
N PRO A 907 -17.28 -34.02 14.86
CA PRO A 907 -16.98 -33.27 13.63
C PRO A 907 -15.47 -33.03 13.44
N LEU A 908 -14.71 -32.84 14.53
CA LEU A 908 -13.26 -32.66 14.46
C LEU A 908 -12.59 -33.94 13.95
N TRP A 909 -12.87 -35.08 14.56
CA TRP A 909 -12.25 -36.36 14.20
C TRP A 909 -12.62 -36.82 12.79
N MET A 910 -13.88 -36.65 12.40
CA MET A 910 -14.35 -36.98 11.04
C MET A 910 -13.60 -36.16 9.98
N MET A 911 -13.42 -34.85 10.21
CA MET A 911 -12.69 -34.01 9.27
C MET A 911 -11.19 -34.36 9.21
N GLU A 912 -10.58 -34.71 10.34
CA GLU A 912 -9.17 -35.16 10.36
C GLU A 912 -8.99 -36.47 9.57
N LEU A 913 -9.94 -37.41 9.70
CA LEU A 913 -9.95 -38.63 8.87
C LEU A 913 -10.07 -38.30 7.37
N VAL A 914 -11.00 -37.44 6.99
CA VAL A 914 -11.17 -36.98 5.57
C VAL A 914 -9.89 -36.35 5.03
N LYS A 915 -9.23 -35.47 5.80
CA LYS A 915 -7.96 -34.85 5.44
C LYS A 915 -6.87 -35.89 5.23
N ARG A 916 -6.76 -36.89 6.13
CA ARG A 916 -5.76 -37.97 6.05
C ARG A 916 -5.94 -38.83 4.81
N PHE A 917 -7.20 -39.22 4.47
CA PHE A 917 -7.48 -39.98 3.25
C PHE A 917 -7.23 -39.15 1.98
N SER A 918 -7.60 -37.87 1.99
CA SER A 918 -7.37 -36.97 0.86
C SER A 918 -5.89 -36.73 0.59
N ARG A 919 -5.07 -36.66 1.65
CA ARG A 919 -3.61 -36.53 1.56
C ARG A 919 -2.98 -37.76 0.92
N ARG A 920 -3.33 -38.97 1.42
CA ARG A 920 -2.83 -40.25 0.85
C ARG A 920 -3.19 -40.44 -0.64
N ARG A 921 -4.38 -39.95 -1.07
CA ARG A 921 -4.78 -40.01 -2.48
C ARG A 921 -3.92 -39.09 -3.36
N ARG A 922 -3.52 -37.92 -2.86
CA ARG A 922 -2.65 -37.01 -3.58
C ARG A 922 -1.21 -37.53 -3.68
N GLU A 923 -0.66 -37.99 -2.59
CA GLU A 923 0.69 -38.60 -2.56
C GLU A 923 0.78 -39.79 -3.55
N LYS A 924 -0.31 -40.57 -3.71
CA LYS A 924 -0.40 -41.64 -4.73
C LYS A 924 -0.62 -41.13 -6.16
N ALA A 925 -1.09 -39.92 -6.38
CA ALA A 925 -1.29 -39.35 -7.71
C ALA A 925 -0.04 -38.56 -8.18
N GLU A 926 0.81 -38.16 -7.27
CA GLU A 926 2.07 -37.47 -7.50
C GLU A 926 3.26 -38.46 -7.61
N ALA A 927 3.15 -39.67 -7.03
CA ALA A 927 4.04 -40.81 -7.23
C ALA A 927 3.69 -41.62 -8.52
#